data_5a4170eb8249b0ac085397b087f2ffdf
#
_entry.id   5a4170eb8249b0ac085397b087f2ffdf
#
_cell.length_a   1.000
_cell.length_b   1.000
_cell.length_c   1.000
_cell.angle_alpha   90.00
_cell.angle_beta   90.00
_cell.angle_gamma   90.00
#
_symmetry.space_group_name_H-M   'P 1'
#
loop_
_entity.id
_entity.type
_entity.pdbx_description
1 polymer ?
#
loop_
_entity_poly.entity_id
_entity_poly.type
_entity_poly.pdbx_seq_one_letter_code
_entity_poly.pdbx_strand_id
1 'polypeptide(L)'
;MERLKPLGASNALSSRHALAIVAIGVVVALTIGLAGLLHAKLVTRLDNVFLDAFLKYSIADRPARDTVVIGIDDVSLAAVGQWPWPRYRMAALIRRVADQKPLAIGLDVLMPEPDRSSLVNIQRTFKRDFGVDVTIGGVPDGLQDNDGYLGYEMARAGVVGAHYFYFDHVNQTDVPFNAGLRFSGPTLLPTLPVASGLLLNAGEIASQTRFSGFVNNQIDDDGVLRRLPMLIQRDGIVYPHLSLATVMRSMGVSTGTIESDDNGFFVRVGAHRVPVDEAGFTTLRFNGNARAYPAIPAVDILNGHFRAADLAGKIVFIGSSAVGLNDVHNTALDPRFPGLKVQAVMAESIVNDDFVTTPSWSTIATFIECVVAAALMTALFIVTSGICTALVGSALIVCTLFLVGVLPYARAGLFVSPGAPIVAALTLFVLFFVTRFAIEKRRSLRWHRQLENARQVTMESMASVAETRDPETGAHIKRTQHYVRAIADALKRRGLHLDVLTKEYIDLLFISAPRHDIGKVGVPDHILLKPGRLTVDEFELMKQHAEFGRKIIFSTAQRIDGDNFLVIAGEIAGTHHEKWDGTGYPAGLAGEAIPLSGRIMAVADVYDALISRRCYKQAFPHATAMALMREARGTIFDPVVVDTFFQIEATIQAIALRFSDEAGAVAEVAASTPAHDALPSRLPGWSMSDRERSRA
;
A
#
# COMPACT_ATOMS: atom_id res chain seq x y z
N MET A 1 5.63 -30.00 41.42
CA MET A 1 6.46 -28.76 41.44
C MET A 1 6.96 -28.48 40.02
N GLU A 2 6.08 -27.99 39.14
CA GLU A 2 6.48 -27.47 37.83
C GLU A 2 6.89 -26.01 37.99
N ARG A 3 8.12 -25.74 37.56
CA ARG A 3 8.69 -24.38 37.64
C ARG A 3 7.84 -23.39 36.84
N LEU A 4 7.21 -22.45 37.53
CA LEU A 4 6.65 -21.24 36.96
C LEU A 4 7.77 -20.54 36.15
N LYS A 5 7.67 -20.53 34.83
CA LYS A 5 8.53 -19.73 33.96
C LYS A 5 8.30 -18.27 34.28
N PRO A 6 9.32 -17.43 34.37
CA PRO A 6 9.18 -16.02 34.68
C PRO A 6 8.35 -15.30 33.60
N LEU A 7 7.44 -14.43 34.04
CA LEU A 7 6.50 -13.61 33.28
C LEU A 7 7.18 -12.55 32.34
N GLY A 8 8.46 -12.71 32.04
CA GLY A 8 9.26 -11.73 31.28
C GLY A 8 9.94 -12.26 30.02
N ALA A 9 9.65 -13.47 29.54
CA ALA A 9 10.38 -14.02 28.39
C ALA A 9 9.47 -14.50 27.27
N SER A 10 9.68 -13.88 26.15
CA SER A 10 9.38 -14.17 24.75
C SER A 10 8.13 -13.51 24.15
N ASN A 11 8.31 -12.26 23.73
CA ASN A 11 7.57 -11.68 22.60
C ASN A 11 8.02 -12.30 21.25
N ALA A 12 8.72 -13.42 21.25
CA ALA A 12 9.12 -14.14 20.05
C ALA A 12 7.87 -14.72 19.37
N LEU A 13 7.73 -14.44 18.10
CA LEU A 13 6.75 -15.07 17.23
C LEU A 13 6.88 -16.60 17.33
N SER A 14 5.76 -17.32 17.39
CA SER A 14 5.85 -18.80 17.33
C SER A 14 6.49 -19.19 15.99
N SER A 15 7.20 -20.32 15.97
CA SER A 15 7.88 -20.81 14.76
C SER A 15 6.96 -20.89 13.52
N ARG A 16 5.67 -21.17 13.72
CA ARG A 16 4.67 -21.16 12.62
C ARG A 16 4.41 -19.76 12.06
N HIS A 17 4.35 -18.73 12.91
CA HIS A 17 4.14 -17.35 12.45
C HIS A 17 5.42 -16.80 11.78
N ALA A 18 6.58 -17.13 12.29
CA ALA A 18 7.86 -16.77 11.66
C ALA A 18 7.96 -17.40 10.26
N LEU A 19 7.58 -18.67 10.11
CA LEU A 19 7.56 -19.34 8.80
C LEU A 19 6.58 -18.67 7.81
N ALA A 20 5.41 -18.25 8.29
CA ALA A 20 4.44 -17.51 7.45
C ALA A 20 5.01 -16.17 6.97
N ILE A 21 5.69 -15.41 7.85
CA ILE A 21 6.34 -14.14 7.49
C ILE A 21 7.44 -14.38 6.44
N VAL A 22 8.27 -15.42 6.62
CA VAL A 22 9.29 -15.79 5.63
C VAL A 22 8.67 -16.15 4.29
N ALA A 23 7.61 -16.97 4.29
CA ALA A 23 6.92 -17.36 3.05
C ALA A 23 6.34 -16.14 2.31
N ILE A 24 5.71 -15.21 3.03
CA ILE A 24 5.22 -13.94 2.45
C ILE A 24 6.39 -13.14 1.86
N GLY A 25 7.51 -13.03 2.58
CA GLY A 25 8.71 -12.33 2.12
C GLY A 25 9.23 -12.89 0.80
N VAL A 26 9.37 -14.21 0.72
CA VAL A 26 9.84 -14.91 -0.49
C VAL A 26 8.86 -14.70 -1.67
N VAL A 27 7.56 -14.87 -1.45
CA VAL A 27 6.55 -14.68 -2.51
C VAL A 27 6.58 -13.26 -3.06
N VAL A 28 6.61 -12.25 -2.20
CA VAL A 28 6.64 -10.84 -2.63
C VAL A 28 7.94 -10.52 -3.38
N ALA A 29 9.09 -10.96 -2.86
CA ALA A 29 10.38 -10.75 -3.52
C ALA A 29 10.41 -11.36 -4.93
N LEU A 30 9.95 -12.61 -5.06
CA LEU A 30 9.90 -13.30 -6.36
C LEU A 30 8.90 -12.66 -7.31
N THR A 31 7.69 -12.30 -6.83
CA THR A 31 6.65 -11.72 -7.68
C THR A 31 7.08 -10.35 -8.22
N ILE A 32 7.54 -9.45 -7.35
CA ILE A 32 7.92 -8.08 -7.76
C ILE A 32 9.26 -8.11 -8.52
N GLY A 33 10.23 -8.89 -8.05
CA GLY A 33 11.51 -9.04 -8.72
C GLY A 33 11.37 -9.65 -10.12
N LEU A 34 10.56 -10.69 -10.30
CA LEU A 34 10.27 -11.29 -11.60
C LEU A 34 9.50 -10.33 -12.52
N ALA A 35 8.55 -9.56 -11.97
CA ALA A 35 7.86 -8.52 -12.73
C ALA A 35 8.85 -7.45 -13.25
N GLY A 36 9.89 -7.12 -12.49
CA GLY A 36 10.99 -6.27 -12.93
C GLY A 36 11.79 -6.89 -14.07
N LEU A 37 12.21 -8.16 -13.91
CA LEU A 37 12.94 -8.91 -14.95
C LEU A 37 12.17 -9.02 -16.27
N LEU A 38 10.85 -9.15 -16.20
CA LEU A 38 9.97 -9.26 -17.39
C LEU A 38 9.53 -7.89 -17.93
N HIS A 39 10.07 -6.79 -17.42
CA HIS A 39 9.69 -5.41 -17.83
C HIS A 39 8.19 -5.18 -17.82
N ALA A 40 7.52 -5.65 -16.76
CA ALA A 40 6.08 -5.46 -16.61
C ALA A 40 5.72 -3.97 -16.67
N LYS A 41 4.71 -3.60 -17.46
CA LYS A 41 4.32 -2.18 -17.72
C LYS A 41 4.19 -1.33 -16.45
N LEU A 42 3.74 -1.92 -15.35
CA LEU A 42 3.62 -1.21 -14.07
C LEU A 42 4.99 -0.85 -13.49
N VAL A 43 5.95 -1.77 -13.57
CA VAL A 43 7.32 -1.53 -13.08
C VAL A 43 7.99 -0.48 -13.95
N THR A 44 7.89 -0.58 -15.28
CA THR A 44 8.44 0.43 -16.20
C THR A 44 7.86 1.82 -15.93
N ARG A 45 6.57 1.94 -15.62
CA ARG A 45 5.98 3.25 -15.25
C ARG A 45 6.56 3.80 -13.94
N LEU A 46 6.81 2.95 -12.96
CA LEU A 46 7.46 3.35 -11.71
C LEU A 46 8.91 3.79 -11.96
N ASP A 47 9.63 3.05 -12.77
CA ASP A 47 11.01 3.39 -13.16
C ASP A 47 11.06 4.75 -13.84
N ASN A 48 10.11 5.04 -14.74
CA ASN A 48 9.98 6.33 -15.38
C ASN A 48 9.70 7.48 -14.38
N VAL A 49 8.88 7.24 -13.34
CA VAL A 49 8.64 8.25 -12.28
C VAL A 49 9.93 8.56 -11.53
N PHE A 50 10.73 7.55 -11.19
CA PHE A 50 12.02 7.78 -10.53
C PHE A 50 13.04 8.43 -11.47
N LEU A 51 13.07 8.03 -12.75
CA LEU A 51 13.93 8.65 -13.76
C LEU A 51 13.59 10.14 -13.91
N ASP A 52 12.31 10.50 -14.05
CA ASP A 52 11.87 11.90 -14.13
C ASP A 52 12.26 12.69 -12.90
N ALA A 53 12.11 12.12 -11.71
CA ALA A 53 12.52 12.75 -10.48
C ALA A 53 14.04 12.99 -10.47
N PHE A 54 14.83 12.00 -10.87
CA PHE A 54 16.29 12.12 -10.91
C PHE A 54 16.75 13.14 -11.97
N LEU A 55 16.15 13.10 -13.16
CA LEU A 55 16.40 14.11 -14.20
C LEU A 55 16.07 15.52 -13.69
N LYS A 56 14.94 15.70 -13.01
CA LYS A 56 14.49 17.00 -12.51
C LYS A 56 15.35 17.55 -11.38
N TYR A 57 15.78 16.69 -10.44
CA TYR A 57 16.58 17.13 -9.28
C TYR A 57 18.09 17.21 -9.54
N SER A 58 18.57 16.60 -10.62
CA SER A 58 20.00 16.63 -10.99
C SER A 58 20.37 17.74 -11.95
N ILE A 59 19.45 18.65 -12.25
CA ILE A 59 19.68 19.76 -13.19
C ILE A 59 20.80 20.65 -12.66
N ALA A 60 21.84 20.80 -13.46
CA ALA A 60 22.95 21.70 -13.14
C ALA A 60 22.62 23.18 -13.44
N ASP A 61 21.46 23.47 -14.04
CA ASP A 61 21.00 24.78 -14.52
C ASP A 61 22.13 25.57 -15.22
N ARG A 62 22.86 24.89 -16.10
CA ARG A 62 23.95 25.45 -16.87
C ARG A 62 23.47 25.75 -18.28
N PRO A 63 23.67 26.98 -18.79
CA PRO A 63 23.33 27.27 -20.19
C PRO A 63 24.23 26.42 -21.13
N ALA A 64 23.62 25.90 -22.18
CA ALA A 64 24.32 25.22 -23.26
C ALA A 64 25.34 26.16 -23.87
N ARG A 65 26.57 25.65 -24.09
CA ARG A 65 27.70 26.45 -24.57
C ARG A 65 28.09 26.12 -26.00
N ASP A 66 27.92 24.87 -26.39
CA ASP A 66 28.44 24.36 -27.66
C ASP A 66 27.33 24.32 -28.73
N THR A 67 26.07 24.50 -28.35
CA THR A 67 24.93 24.50 -29.24
C THR A 67 24.15 25.80 -29.20
N VAL A 68 23.51 26.16 -30.33
CA VAL A 68 22.60 27.28 -30.46
C VAL A 68 21.45 26.91 -31.41
N VAL A 69 20.26 27.43 -31.14
CA VAL A 69 19.07 27.17 -31.92
C VAL A 69 18.63 28.45 -32.67
N ILE A 70 18.34 28.33 -33.95
CA ILE A 70 17.73 29.38 -34.73
C ILE A 70 16.28 28.99 -34.97
N GLY A 71 15.38 29.67 -34.26
CA GLY A 71 13.97 29.36 -34.30
C GLY A 71 13.19 30.16 -35.36
N ILE A 72 12.43 29.45 -36.21
CA ILE A 72 11.35 30.04 -36.98
C ILE A 72 10.17 30.17 -36.02
N ASP A 73 10.19 31.25 -35.25
CA ASP A 73 9.24 31.54 -34.17
C ASP A 73 8.10 32.48 -34.65
N ASP A 74 7.17 32.79 -33.72
CA ASP A 74 6.03 33.65 -34.04
C ASP A 74 6.47 35.04 -34.44
N VAL A 75 7.59 35.59 -33.91
CA VAL A 75 8.16 36.88 -34.28
C VAL A 75 8.68 36.82 -35.71
N SER A 76 9.36 35.75 -36.05
CA SER A 76 9.89 35.51 -37.40
C SER A 76 8.75 35.35 -38.43
N LEU A 77 7.66 34.63 -38.06
CA LEU A 77 6.49 34.45 -38.92
C LEU A 77 5.75 35.79 -39.15
N ALA A 78 5.60 36.60 -38.09
CA ALA A 78 4.98 37.90 -38.21
C ALA A 78 5.75 38.89 -39.13
N ALA A 79 7.08 38.85 -39.10
CA ALA A 79 7.93 39.72 -39.84
C ALA A 79 8.20 39.29 -41.31
N VAL A 80 8.35 37.97 -41.50
CA VAL A 80 8.77 37.42 -42.81
C VAL A 80 7.58 36.92 -43.64
N GLY A 81 6.49 36.51 -42.96
CA GLY A 81 5.28 36.01 -43.59
C GLY A 81 4.99 34.53 -43.23
N GLN A 82 3.87 34.05 -43.77
CA GLN A 82 3.31 32.74 -43.46
C GLN A 82 4.25 31.61 -43.85
N TRP A 83 4.33 30.57 -42.97
CA TRP A 83 5.01 29.33 -43.26
C TRP A 83 4.17 28.39 -44.18
N PRO A 84 4.79 27.62 -45.07
CA PRO A 84 6.24 27.48 -45.30
C PRO A 84 6.81 28.65 -46.13
N TRP A 85 7.99 29.14 -45.71
CA TRP A 85 8.68 30.18 -46.43
C TRP A 85 9.17 29.72 -47.82
N PRO A 86 9.21 30.65 -48.84
CA PRO A 86 9.90 30.40 -50.07
C PRO A 86 11.34 29.89 -49.85
N ARG A 87 11.78 28.90 -50.62
CA ARG A 87 13.08 28.26 -50.39
C ARG A 87 14.27 29.20 -50.52
N TYR A 88 14.14 30.27 -51.33
CA TYR A 88 15.19 31.29 -51.41
C TYR A 88 15.39 32.04 -50.07
N ARG A 89 14.37 32.16 -49.21
CA ARG A 89 14.53 32.75 -47.89
C ARG A 89 15.25 31.81 -46.93
N MET A 90 14.96 30.52 -47.00
CA MET A 90 15.67 29.50 -46.26
C MET A 90 17.12 29.42 -46.70
N ALA A 91 17.40 29.51 -48.01
CA ALA A 91 18.77 29.60 -48.57
C ALA A 91 19.51 30.82 -48.05
N ALA A 92 18.90 32.00 -48.01
CA ALA A 92 19.44 33.22 -47.46
C ALA A 92 19.77 33.10 -45.95
N LEU A 93 18.88 32.45 -45.18
CA LEU A 93 19.11 32.17 -43.75
C LEU A 93 20.32 31.28 -43.54
N ILE A 94 20.39 30.15 -44.28
CA ILE A 94 21.49 29.20 -44.20
C ILE A 94 22.82 29.88 -44.60
N ARG A 95 22.82 30.65 -45.67
CA ARG A 95 24.02 31.40 -46.13
C ARG A 95 24.54 32.33 -45.06
N ARG A 96 23.66 33.16 -44.44
CA ARG A 96 24.08 34.10 -43.37
C ARG A 96 24.60 33.39 -42.14
N VAL A 97 24.02 32.23 -41.76
CA VAL A 97 24.55 31.41 -40.67
C VAL A 97 25.91 30.81 -41.02
N ALA A 98 26.03 30.25 -42.25
CA ALA A 98 27.30 29.65 -42.71
C ALA A 98 28.45 30.65 -42.78
N ASP A 99 28.18 31.92 -43.14
CA ASP A 99 29.13 32.99 -43.21
C ASP A 99 29.74 33.31 -41.81
N GLN A 100 29.10 32.94 -40.72
CA GLN A 100 29.62 33.03 -39.34
C GLN A 100 30.51 31.87 -38.92
N LYS A 101 30.74 30.90 -39.80
CA LYS A 101 31.62 29.76 -39.58
C LYS A 101 31.24 28.90 -38.35
N PRO A 102 30.01 28.44 -38.25
CA PRO A 102 29.64 27.42 -37.25
C PRO A 102 30.40 26.14 -37.49
N LEU A 103 30.49 25.25 -36.47
CA LEU A 103 31.12 23.93 -36.64
C LEU A 103 30.27 23.02 -37.54
N ALA A 104 28.96 23.08 -37.39
CA ALA A 104 27.98 22.38 -38.24
C ALA A 104 26.63 23.06 -38.18
N ILE A 105 25.80 22.82 -39.20
CA ILE A 105 24.42 23.28 -39.28
C ILE A 105 23.54 22.06 -39.48
N GLY A 106 22.60 21.82 -38.55
CA GLY A 106 21.50 20.87 -38.68
C GLY A 106 20.20 21.59 -39.06
N LEU A 107 19.53 21.15 -40.12
CA LEU A 107 18.26 21.74 -40.56
C LEU A 107 17.12 20.78 -40.18
N ASP A 108 16.40 21.11 -39.12
CA ASP A 108 15.23 20.37 -38.62
C ASP A 108 13.93 20.85 -39.28
N VAL A 109 13.91 20.76 -40.59
CA VAL A 109 12.76 21.11 -41.43
C VAL A 109 12.68 20.12 -42.58
N LEU A 110 11.49 19.53 -42.76
CA LEU A 110 11.16 18.72 -43.94
C LEU A 110 10.42 19.55 -44.98
N MET A 111 10.86 19.43 -46.21
CA MET A 111 10.30 20.15 -47.37
C MET A 111 10.08 19.16 -48.52
N PRO A 112 9.11 18.22 -48.36
CA PRO A 112 8.90 17.14 -49.34
C PRO A 112 8.22 17.63 -50.63
N GLU A 113 7.53 18.77 -50.58
CA GLU A 113 6.85 19.33 -51.73
C GLU A 113 7.73 20.38 -52.42
N PRO A 114 7.70 20.47 -53.74
CA PRO A 114 8.37 21.52 -54.48
C PRO A 114 7.87 22.93 -54.09
N ASP A 115 8.74 23.92 -54.09
CA ASP A 115 8.40 25.31 -53.78
C ASP A 115 7.42 25.89 -54.76
N ARG A 116 6.20 26.20 -54.32
CA ARG A 116 5.15 26.79 -55.12
C ARG A 116 5.47 28.22 -55.64
N SER A 117 6.40 28.91 -55.02
CA SER A 117 6.86 30.23 -55.42
C SER A 117 8.03 30.20 -56.42
N SER A 118 8.56 29.00 -56.70
CA SER A 118 9.60 28.80 -57.73
C SER A 118 9.06 29.07 -59.12
N LEU A 119 9.77 29.87 -59.91
CA LEU A 119 9.30 30.26 -61.21
C LEU A 119 9.08 29.09 -62.15
N VAL A 120 9.95 28.08 -62.10
CA VAL A 120 9.80 26.81 -62.82
C VAL A 120 8.50 26.10 -62.42
N ASN A 121 8.14 26.12 -61.15
CA ASN A 121 6.92 25.44 -60.70
C ASN A 121 5.65 26.26 -61.03
N ILE A 122 5.74 27.57 -61.02
CA ILE A 122 4.66 28.46 -61.50
C ILE A 122 4.42 28.18 -62.99
N GLN A 123 5.44 28.13 -63.84
CA GLN A 123 5.32 27.80 -65.25
C GLN A 123 4.69 26.43 -65.47
N ARG A 124 5.16 25.39 -64.76
CA ARG A 124 4.58 24.04 -64.82
C ARG A 124 3.11 24.03 -64.42
N THR A 125 2.73 24.78 -63.40
CA THR A 125 1.35 24.84 -62.90
C THR A 125 0.45 25.51 -63.95
N PHE A 126 0.86 26.64 -64.52
CA PHE A 126 0.09 27.32 -65.57
C PHE A 126 -0.08 26.47 -66.81
N LYS A 127 0.98 25.75 -67.22
CA LYS A 127 0.90 24.83 -68.33
C LYS A 127 -0.05 23.65 -68.06
N ARG A 128 0.03 23.07 -66.84
CA ARG A 128 -0.80 21.91 -66.45
C ARG A 128 -2.29 22.32 -66.28
N ASP A 129 -2.56 23.43 -65.58
CA ASP A 129 -3.92 23.76 -65.14
C ASP A 129 -4.68 24.59 -66.22
N PHE A 130 -3.97 25.39 -67.01
CA PHE A 130 -4.56 26.31 -67.99
C PHE A 130 -4.10 26.04 -69.42
N GLY A 131 -3.15 25.12 -69.65
CA GLY A 131 -2.59 24.90 -70.99
C GLY A 131 -1.75 26.06 -71.53
N VAL A 132 -1.37 27.03 -70.71
CA VAL A 132 -0.65 28.26 -71.08
C VAL A 132 0.84 28.11 -70.79
N ASP A 133 1.67 28.31 -71.81
CA ASP A 133 3.12 28.42 -71.66
C ASP A 133 3.49 29.85 -71.27
N VAL A 134 3.82 30.07 -69.99
CA VAL A 134 4.29 31.33 -69.44
C VAL A 134 5.78 31.41 -69.54
N THR A 135 6.33 32.46 -70.17
CA THR A 135 7.75 32.75 -70.16
C THR A 135 8.06 33.87 -69.21
N ILE A 136 8.96 33.67 -68.23
CA ILE A 136 9.39 34.71 -67.29
C ILE A 136 10.85 35.03 -67.64
N GLY A 137 11.05 36.25 -68.14
CA GLY A 137 12.37 36.76 -68.55
C GLY A 137 13.02 37.61 -67.48
N GLY A 138 14.35 37.83 -67.61
CA GLY A 138 15.14 38.74 -66.75
C GLY A 138 15.56 38.19 -65.39
N VAL A 139 15.29 36.94 -65.14
CA VAL A 139 15.75 36.22 -63.90
C VAL A 139 16.90 35.27 -64.24
N PRO A 140 18.04 35.33 -63.58
CA PRO A 140 19.13 34.38 -63.78
C PRO A 140 18.65 32.94 -63.57
N ASP A 141 19.16 32.00 -64.36
CA ASP A 141 18.74 30.58 -64.36
C ASP A 141 18.86 29.95 -62.94
N GLY A 142 19.88 30.28 -62.17
CA GLY A 142 20.08 29.78 -60.82
C GLY A 142 19.06 30.29 -59.78
N LEU A 143 18.25 31.29 -60.13
CA LEU A 143 17.17 31.85 -59.28
C LEU A 143 15.75 31.50 -59.79
N GLN A 144 15.63 30.78 -60.89
CA GLN A 144 14.36 30.33 -61.40
C GLN A 144 13.81 29.14 -60.63
N ASP A 145 14.73 28.30 -60.08
CA ASP A 145 14.41 27.16 -59.22
C ASP A 145 14.87 27.40 -57.77
N ASN A 146 13.92 27.72 -56.88
CA ASN A 146 14.19 27.96 -55.48
C ASN A 146 14.65 26.70 -54.72
N ASP A 147 14.14 25.50 -55.09
CA ASP A 147 14.52 24.23 -54.45
C ASP A 147 15.99 23.90 -54.80
N GLY A 148 16.34 24.07 -56.09
CA GLY A 148 17.73 23.92 -56.53
C GLY A 148 18.68 24.92 -55.89
N TYR A 149 18.24 26.20 -55.73
CA TYR A 149 19.04 27.20 -55.03
C TYR A 149 19.27 26.88 -53.54
N LEU A 150 18.23 26.40 -52.84
CA LEU A 150 18.35 25.95 -51.45
C LEU A 150 19.29 24.76 -51.35
N GLY A 151 19.13 23.74 -52.23
CA GLY A 151 20.05 22.59 -52.29
C GLY A 151 21.52 23.01 -52.47
N TYR A 152 21.77 23.94 -53.38
CA TYR A 152 23.12 24.49 -53.59
C TYR A 152 23.68 25.15 -52.35
N GLU A 153 22.94 26.00 -51.62
CA GLU A 153 23.42 26.63 -50.39
C GLU A 153 23.59 25.66 -49.26
N MET A 154 22.76 24.61 -49.14
CA MET A 154 22.92 23.49 -48.18
C MET A 154 24.19 22.72 -48.48
N ALA A 155 24.46 22.37 -49.75
CA ALA A 155 25.66 21.65 -50.15
C ALA A 155 26.95 22.46 -49.89
N ARG A 156 26.93 23.79 -50.23
CA ARG A 156 28.02 24.73 -50.02
C ARG A 156 28.36 24.85 -48.51
N ALA A 157 27.36 25.00 -47.67
CA ALA A 157 27.52 25.12 -46.22
C ALA A 157 27.75 23.79 -45.51
N GLY A 158 27.58 22.67 -46.19
CA GLY A 158 27.69 21.33 -45.59
C GLY A 158 26.64 21.07 -44.54
N VAL A 159 25.40 21.55 -44.78
CA VAL A 159 24.25 21.38 -43.90
C VAL A 159 23.82 19.90 -43.82
N VAL A 160 23.49 19.45 -42.62
CA VAL A 160 22.86 18.16 -42.39
C VAL A 160 21.34 18.35 -42.55
N GLY A 161 20.76 17.78 -43.58
CA GLY A 161 19.33 17.86 -43.86
C GLY A 161 18.51 16.83 -43.08
N ALA A 162 17.27 17.16 -42.78
CA ALA A 162 16.33 16.23 -42.15
C ALA A 162 15.71 15.26 -43.16
N HIS A 163 15.42 14.04 -42.70
CA HIS A 163 14.51 13.09 -43.36
C HIS A 163 13.67 12.38 -42.29
N TYR A 164 12.59 11.70 -42.71
CA TYR A 164 11.70 11.03 -41.81
C TYR A 164 11.45 9.58 -42.25
N PHE A 165 11.43 8.64 -41.32
CA PHE A 165 11.15 7.24 -41.58
C PHE A 165 9.70 6.87 -41.24
N TYR A 166 9.10 6.00 -42.08
CA TYR A 166 7.83 5.36 -41.80
C TYR A 166 8.04 3.91 -41.38
N PHE A 167 7.17 3.41 -40.50
CA PHE A 167 7.20 2.03 -40.03
C PHE A 167 5.93 1.24 -40.37
N ASP A 168 4.89 1.93 -40.83
CA ASP A 168 3.54 1.43 -41.05
C ASP A 168 3.17 1.31 -42.54
N HIS A 169 3.93 1.93 -43.42
CA HIS A 169 3.74 1.83 -44.86
C HIS A 169 5.03 1.89 -45.64
N VAL A 170 5.01 1.27 -46.81
CA VAL A 170 6.10 1.29 -47.76
C VAL A 170 5.86 2.37 -48.80
N ASN A 171 6.81 3.26 -49.00
CA ASN A 171 6.83 4.18 -50.11
C ASN A 171 8.12 3.98 -50.93
N GLN A 172 8.02 4.08 -52.23
CA GLN A 172 9.19 4.08 -53.12
C GLN A 172 9.63 5.53 -53.36
N THR A 173 10.89 5.81 -53.15
CA THR A 173 11.51 7.09 -53.49
C THR A 173 12.30 6.91 -54.77
N ASP A 174 11.98 7.72 -55.78
CA ASP A 174 12.71 7.72 -57.07
C ASP A 174 14.10 8.37 -56.97
N VAL A 175 14.39 9.01 -55.79
CA VAL A 175 15.67 9.68 -55.55
C VAL A 175 16.64 8.73 -54.84
N PRO A 176 17.83 8.47 -55.37
CA PRO A 176 18.87 7.75 -54.66
C PRO A 176 19.22 8.47 -53.35
N PHE A 177 19.03 7.77 -52.23
CA PHE A 177 19.27 8.35 -50.91
C PHE A 177 20.57 7.82 -50.29
N ASN A 178 21.46 8.73 -49.97
CA ASN A 178 22.67 8.45 -49.21
C ASN A 178 22.85 9.51 -48.12
N ALA A 179 22.76 9.08 -46.86
CA ALA A 179 22.95 9.99 -45.74
C ALA A 179 24.39 10.53 -45.56
N GLY A 180 25.33 10.06 -46.37
CA GLY A 180 26.75 10.44 -46.26
C GLY A 180 27.46 9.94 -45.03
N LEU A 181 26.77 9.16 -44.18
CA LEU A 181 27.26 8.64 -42.91
C LEU A 181 27.05 7.13 -42.86
N ARG A 182 28.03 6.41 -42.30
CA ARG A 182 28.01 4.94 -42.23
C ARG A 182 28.28 4.43 -40.84
N PHE A 183 27.61 3.33 -40.48
CA PHE A 183 27.82 2.64 -39.23
C PHE A 183 28.21 1.18 -39.45
N SER A 184 29.14 0.68 -38.64
CA SER A 184 29.53 -0.73 -38.59
C SER A 184 29.06 -1.35 -37.26
N GLY A 185 28.80 -2.67 -37.26
CA GLY A 185 28.37 -3.41 -36.10
C GLY A 185 26.87 -3.38 -35.78
N PRO A 186 25.93 -3.16 -36.78
CA PRO A 186 24.49 -3.10 -36.50
C PRO A 186 23.94 -4.38 -35.90
N THR A 187 24.58 -5.53 -36.14
CA THR A 187 24.21 -6.85 -35.61
C THR A 187 24.31 -6.95 -34.09
N LEU A 188 24.97 -6.00 -33.43
CA LEU A 188 25.03 -5.91 -31.96
C LEU A 188 23.71 -5.39 -31.36
N LEU A 189 22.85 -4.74 -32.16
CA LEU A 189 21.56 -4.20 -31.72
C LEU A 189 20.40 -4.99 -32.32
N PRO A 190 19.99 -6.11 -31.71
CA PRO A 190 19.02 -7.04 -32.29
C PRO A 190 17.61 -6.47 -32.42
N THR A 191 17.27 -5.45 -31.62
CA THR A 191 15.95 -4.82 -31.62
C THR A 191 15.94 -3.44 -32.28
N LEU A 192 16.99 -3.14 -33.09
CA LEU A 192 17.07 -1.86 -33.80
C LEU A 192 15.84 -1.66 -34.71
N PRO A 193 15.15 -0.50 -34.64
CA PRO A 193 13.96 -0.24 -35.46
C PRO A 193 14.30 -0.30 -36.96
N VAL A 194 13.49 -1.07 -37.72
CA VAL A 194 13.61 -1.20 -39.15
C VAL A 194 12.49 -0.45 -39.85
N ALA A 195 12.88 0.59 -40.59
CA ALA A 195 11.91 1.41 -41.32
C ALA A 195 11.47 0.73 -42.62
N SER A 196 10.17 0.89 -42.95
CA SER A 196 9.57 0.39 -44.19
C SER A 196 9.46 1.47 -45.29
N GLY A 197 9.43 2.76 -44.90
CA GLY A 197 9.34 3.89 -45.81
C GLY A 197 10.22 5.06 -45.44
N LEU A 198 10.37 6.02 -46.34
CA LEU A 198 11.25 7.16 -46.22
C LEU A 198 10.63 8.41 -46.85
N LEU A 199 10.58 9.53 -46.11
CA LEU A 199 10.19 10.84 -46.58
C LEU A 199 11.45 11.71 -46.72
N LEU A 200 11.75 12.16 -47.93
CA LEU A 200 12.84 13.06 -48.24
C LEU A 200 12.34 14.46 -48.53
N ASN A 201 13.25 15.43 -48.55
CA ASN A 201 13.00 16.74 -49.14
C ASN A 201 12.76 16.61 -50.66
N ALA A 202 12.22 17.66 -51.31
CA ALA A 202 12.02 17.73 -52.73
C ALA A 202 13.30 17.26 -53.50
N GLY A 203 13.11 16.64 -54.63
CA GLY A 203 14.19 15.96 -55.36
C GLY A 203 15.43 16.82 -55.64
N GLU A 204 15.23 18.08 -55.95
CA GLU A 204 16.30 19.06 -56.21
C GLU A 204 17.09 19.38 -54.95
N ILE A 205 16.46 19.43 -53.75
CA ILE A 205 17.12 19.60 -52.48
C ILE A 205 17.83 18.31 -52.06
N ALA A 206 17.12 17.17 -52.14
CA ALA A 206 17.65 15.87 -51.71
C ALA A 206 18.86 15.41 -52.51
N SER A 207 18.88 15.65 -53.82
CA SER A 207 20.01 15.28 -54.73
C SER A 207 21.30 16.01 -54.42
N GLN A 208 21.21 17.24 -53.87
CA GLN A 208 22.36 18.08 -53.52
C GLN A 208 22.79 17.94 -52.07
N THR A 209 21.90 17.42 -51.17
CA THR A 209 22.20 17.26 -49.75
C THR A 209 23.20 16.11 -49.55
N ARG A 210 24.40 16.39 -49.05
CA ARG A 210 25.47 15.42 -48.85
C ARG A 210 25.38 14.64 -47.54
N PHE A 211 24.80 15.28 -46.49
CA PHE A 211 24.66 14.73 -45.16
C PHE A 211 23.20 14.81 -44.71
N SER A 212 22.73 13.75 -44.10
CA SER A 212 21.34 13.71 -43.66
C SER A 212 21.20 12.91 -42.36
N GLY A 213 20.25 13.30 -41.51
CA GLY A 213 19.84 12.61 -40.31
C GLY A 213 18.33 12.54 -40.19
N PHE A 214 17.82 11.48 -39.57
CA PHE A 214 16.36 11.38 -39.37
C PHE A 214 15.91 12.21 -38.17
N VAL A 215 14.62 12.61 -38.17
CA VAL A 215 13.99 13.45 -37.13
C VAL A 215 12.87 12.73 -36.41
N ASN A 216 12.77 11.42 -36.54
CA ASN A 216 11.80 10.63 -35.81
C ASN A 216 12.00 10.73 -34.31
N ASN A 217 10.94 10.99 -33.56
CA ASN A 217 10.90 10.91 -32.11
C ASN A 217 9.97 9.76 -31.70
N GLN A 218 10.30 9.11 -30.62
CA GLN A 218 9.42 8.11 -30.02
C GLN A 218 9.06 8.55 -28.60
N ILE A 219 7.78 8.77 -28.40
CA ILE A 219 7.22 9.17 -27.10
C ILE A 219 6.88 7.89 -26.32
N ASP A 220 7.21 7.84 -25.04
CA ASP A 220 6.86 6.74 -24.15
C ASP A 220 5.33 6.59 -24.01
N ASP A 221 4.85 5.43 -23.57
CA ASP A 221 3.41 5.11 -23.41
C ASP A 221 2.63 6.09 -22.53
N ASP A 222 3.31 6.88 -21.71
CA ASP A 222 2.73 7.89 -20.83
C ASP A 222 2.70 9.31 -21.44
N GLY A 223 3.11 9.45 -22.70
CA GLY A 223 3.12 10.71 -23.41
C GLY A 223 4.33 11.62 -23.14
N VAL A 224 5.38 11.10 -22.50
CA VAL A 224 6.59 11.86 -22.17
C VAL A 224 7.76 11.46 -23.08
N LEU A 225 8.47 12.43 -23.60
CA LEU A 225 9.69 12.22 -24.39
C LEU A 225 10.89 12.16 -23.42
N ARG A 226 11.43 10.97 -23.20
CA ARG A 226 12.61 10.73 -22.33
C ARG A 226 13.81 10.24 -23.12
N ARG A 227 13.58 9.61 -24.25
CA ARG A 227 14.61 8.95 -25.04
C ARG A 227 14.50 9.32 -26.51
N LEU A 228 15.63 9.39 -27.19
CA LEU A 228 15.68 9.58 -28.64
C LEU A 228 16.26 8.35 -29.31
N PRO A 229 15.70 7.90 -30.44
CA PRO A 229 16.35 6.91 -31.29
C PRO A 229 17.62 7.56 -31.90
N MET A 230 18.78 7.02 -31.60
CA MET A 230 20.02 7.47 -32.22
C MET A 230 20.26 6.84 -33.59
N LEU A 231 19.75 5.63 -33.79
CA LEU A 231 19.94 4.83 -34.98
C LEU A 231 18.61 4.21 -35.43
N ILE A 232 18.37 4.20 -36.76
CA ILE A 232 17.28 3.49 -37.41
C ILE A 232 17.90 2.74 -38.62
N GLN A 233 17.45 1.51 -38.89
CA GLN A 233 17.87 0.72 -40.02
C GLN A 233 16.84 0.76 -41.14
N ARG A 234 17.29 0.89 -42.39
CA ARG A 234 16.49 0.65 -43.59
C ARG A 234 17.32 -0.03 -44.68
N ASP A 235 16.79 -1.01 -45.31
CA ASP A 235 17.44 -1.75 -46.41
C ASP A 235 18.88 -2.21 -46.06
N GLY A 236 19.11 -2.62 -44.81
CA GLY A 236 20.42 -3.07 -44.31
C GLY A 236 21.39 -1.93 -43.97
N ILE A 237 21.03 -0.68 -44.21
CA ILE A 237 21.83 0.52 -43.90
C ILE A 237 21.32 1.15 -42.60
N VAL A 238 22.24 1.55 -41.74
CA VAL A 238 21.94 2.24 -40.48
C VAL A 238 22.11 3.74 -40.68
N TYR A 239 21.11 4.49 -40.26
CA TYR A 239 21.04 5.94 -40.36
C TYR A 239 21.05 6.60 -38.99
N PRO A 240 21.77 7.74 -38.81
CA PRO A 240 21.80 8.46 -37.55
C PRO A 240 20.62 9.44 -37.41
N HIS A 241 20.26 9.72 -36.17
CA HIS A 241 19.39 10.83 -35.82
C HIS A 241 20.04 12.19 -36.21
N LEU A 242 19.24 13.23 -36.50
CA LEU A 242 19.72 14.53 -36.95
C LEU A 242 20.76 15.15 -36.01
N SER A 243 20.54 15.08 -34.68
CA SER A 243 21.51 15.56 -33.69
C SER A 243 22.85 14.84 -33.78
N LEU A 244 22.85 13.50 -33.85
CA LEU A 244 24.06 12.69 -33.99
C LEU A 244 24.77 12.96 -35.29
N ALA A 245 24.03 13.04 -36.40
CA ALA A 245 24.55 13.36 -37.72
C ALA A 245 25.22 14.76 -37.75
N THR A 246 24.62 15.75 -37.08
CA THR A 246 25.15 17.12 -37.01
C THR A 246 26.43 17.17 -36.16
N VAL A 247 26.49 16.43 -35.06
CA VAL A 247 27.73 16.30 -34.24
C VAL A 247 28.81 15.58 -35.04
N MET A 248 28.50 14.47 -35.73
CA MET A 248 29.47 13.81 -36.62
C MET A 248 30.04 14.78 -37.67
N ARG A 249 29.18 15.61 -38.24
CA ARG A 249 29.62 16.64 -39.22
C ARG A 249 30.51 17.69 -38.60
N SER A 250 30.21 18.12 -37.35
CA SER A 250 31.04 19.13 -36.64
C SER A 250 32.45 18.64 -36.39
N MET A 251 32.63 17.33 -36.22
CA MET A 251 33.94 16.67 -36.01
C MET A 251 34.63 16.25 -37.34
N GLY A 252 33.97 16.40 -38.46
CA GLY A 252 34.48 15.92 -39.75
C GLY A 252 34.51 14.38 -39.90
N VAL A 253 33.71 13.67 -39.07
CA VAL A 253 33.65 12.19 -39.05
C VAL A 253 32.46 11.73 -39.88
N SER A 254 32.66 10.76 -40.79
CA SER A 254 31.62 10.18 -41.61
C SER A 254 31.27 8.71 -41.25
N THR A 255 32.03 8.14 -40.31
CA THR A 255 31.82 6.73 -39.91
C THR A 255 31.66 6.64 -38.39
N GLY A 256 30.74 5.78 -37.94
CA GLY A 256 30.57 5.40 -36.54
C GLY A 256 30.68 3.89 -36.38
N THR A 257 30.92 3.43 -35.17
CA THR A 257 30.94 2.02 -34.82
C THR A 257 29.98 1.76 -33.66
N ILE A 258 29.27 0.63 -33.72
CA ILE A 258 28.46 0.15 -32.61
C ILE A 258 29.32 -0.83 -31.82
N GLU A 259 29.45 -0.61 -30.54
CA GLU A 259 30.28 -1.37 -29.62
C GLU A 259 29.43 -1.83 -28.43
N SER A 260 29.89 -2.87 -27.74
CA SER A 260 29.30 -3.32 -26.47
C SER A 260 30.38 -3.61 -25.44
N ASP A 261 30.10 -3.32 -24.19
CA ASP A 261 30.89 -3.70 -23.02
C ASP A 261 29.98 -4.17 -21.88
N ASP A 262 30.56 -4.37 -20.68
CA ASP A 262 29.82 -4.81 -19.49
C ASP A 262 28.70 -3.84 -19.06
N ASN A 263 28.78 -2.58 -19.48
CA ASN A 263 27.78 -1.54 -19.14
C ASN A 263 26.66 -1.41 -20.20
N GLY A 264 26.80 -2.07 -21.36
CA GLY A 264 25.78 -2.07 -22.40
C GLY A 264 26.32 -1.73 -23.79
N PHE A 265 25.47 -1.11 -24.61
CA PHE A 265 25.77 -0.78 -26.01
C PHE A 265 26.12 0.70 -26.15
N PHE A 266 27.02 0.99 -27.09
CA PHE A 266 27.49 2.33 -27.39
C PHE A 266 27.63 2.58 -28.86
N VAL A 267 27.34 3.79 -29.27
CA VAL A 267 27.69 4.30 -30.60
C VAL A 267 28.94 5.15 -30.47
N ARG A 268 30.06 4.68 -31.01
CA ARG A 268 31.29 5.45 -31.03
C ARG A 268 31.35 6.35 -32.26
N VAL A 269 31.57 7.63 -32.03
CA VAL A 269 31.73 8.67 -33.06
C VAL A 269 32.94 9.53 -32.72
N GLY A 270 34.04 9.37 -33.45
CA GLY A 270 35.30 10.01 -33.09
C GLY A 270 35.77 9.61 -31.69
N ALA A 271 35.93 10.60 -30.81
CA ALA A 271 36.33 10.38 -29.42
C ALA A 271 35.15 10.07 -28.49
N HIS A 272 33.90 10.38 -28.89
CA HIS A 272 32.73 10.26 -28.05
C HIS A 272 32.09 8.87 -28.08
N ARG A 273 31.56 8.44 -26.94
CA ARG A 273 30.83 7.20 -26.78
C ARG A 273 29.39 7.51 -26.31
N VAL A 274 28.46 7.42 -27.21
CA VAL A 274 27.03 7.65 -26.94
C VAL A 274 26.39 6.35 -26.45
N PRO A 275 25.94 6.26 -25.20
CA PRO A 275 25.28 5.07 -24.70
C PRO A 275 23.93 4.90 -25.38
N VAL A 276 23.62 3.66 -25.78
CA VAL A 276 22.32 3.28 -26.38
C VAL A 276 21.80 2.02 -25.73
N ASP A 277 20.48 1.83 -25.74
CA ASP A 277 19.87 0.57 -25.37
C ASP A 277 19.89 -0.45 -26.54
N GLU A 278 19.33 -1.63 -26.36
CA GLU A 278 19.26 -2.69 -27.39
C GLU A 278 18.52 -2.27 -28.66
N ALA A 279 17.69 -1.25 -28.58
CA ALA A 279 16.95 -0.67 -29.69
C ALA A 279 17.60 0.61 -30.26
N GLY A 280 18.78 0.98 -29.78
CA GLY A 280 19.50 2.14 -30.28
C GLY A 280 19.00 3.49 -29.73
N PHE A 281 18.30 3.52 -28.59
CA PHE A 281 17.83 4.75 -27.97
C PHE A 281 18.78 5.26 -26.88
N THR A 282 18.87 6.57 -26.76
CA THR A 282 19.63 7.28 -25.72
C THR A 282 18.70 8.10 -24.85
N THR A 283 18.89 8.08 -23.53
CA THR A 283 18.12 8.91 -22.60
C THR A 283 18.57 10.37 -22.68
N LEU A 284 17.60 11.29 -22.81
CA LEU A 284 17.83 12.73 -22.80
C LEU A 284 18.31 13.19 -21.42
N ARG A 285 19.42 13.91 -21.38
CA ARG A 285 19.88 14.60 -20.19
C ARG A 285 19.83 16.10 -20.42
N PHE A 286 19.01 16.76 -19.61
CA PHE A 286 18.78 18.20 -19.75
C PHE A 286 19.72 18.97 -18.81
N ASN A 287 20.37 20.01 -19.35
CA ASN A 287 21.17 20.94 -18.56
C ASN A 287 20.33 21.99 -17.83
N GLY A 288 19.04 22.07 -18.14
CA GLY A 288 18.08 23.02 -17.60
C GLY A 288 16.78 22.97 -18.38
N ASN A 289 15.88 23.90 -18.08
CA ASN A 289 14.64 24.08 -18.85
C ASN A 289 14.93 24.62 -20.27
N ALA A 290 13.90 24.85 -21.06
CA ALA A 290 14.05 25.35 -22.43
C ALA A 290 14.86 26.67 -22.55
N ARG A 291 14.99 27.45 -21.46
CA ARG A 291 15.79 28.70 -21.46
C ARG A 291 17.29 28.44 -21.36
N ALA A 292 17.70 27.28 -20.90
CA ALA A 292 19.12 26.90 -20.84
C ALA A 292 19.74 26.74 -22.24
N TYR A 293 18.93 26.57 -23.26
CA TYR A 293 19.39 26.42 -24.66
C TYR A 293 19.17 27.73 -25.42
N PRO A 294 20.25 28.47 -25.77
CA PRO A 294 20.20 29.75 -26.46
C PRO A 294 19.40 29.63 -27.78
N ALA A 295 18.48 30.53 -28.00
CA ALA A 295 17.69 30.58 -29.21
C ALA A 295 17.73 32.02 -29.81
N ILE A 296 17.92 32.10 -31.10
CA ILE A 296 17.91 33.35 -31.86
C ILE A 296 16.76 33.28 -32.87
N PRO A 297 15.87 34.28 -32.92
CA PRO A 297 14.84 34.35 -33.94
C PRO A 297 15.45 34.35 -35.35
N ALA A 298 14.86 33.56 -36.26
CA ALA A 298 15.32 33.50 -37.65
C ALA A 298 15.29 34.90 -38.36
N VAL A 299 14.34 35.75 -38.00
CA VAL A 299 14.23 37.12 -38.52
C VAL A 299 15.45 37.96 -38.11
N ASP A 300 16.01 37.78 -36.92
CA ASP A 300 17.18 38.54 -36.47
C ASP A 300 18.42 38.14 -37.27
N ILE A 301 18.57 36.88 -37.62
CA ILE A 301 19.60 36.41 -38.55
C ILE A 301 19.42 37.02 -39.93
N LEU A 302 18.17 37.00 -40.45
CA LEU A 302 17.85 37.56 -41.76
C LEU A 302 18.09 39.10 -41.83
N ASN A 303 17.93 39.82 -40.72
CA ASN A 303 18.14 41.26 -40.62
C ASN A 303 19.55 41.65 -40.17
N GLY A 304 20.35 40.70 -39.74
CA GLY A 304 21.68 40.96 -39.24
C GLY A 304 21.74 41.46 -37.78
N HIS A 305 20.70 41.23 -36.99
CA HIS A 305 20.57 41.64 -35.60
C HIS A 305 21.10 40.55 -34.65
N PHE A 306 22.32 40.08 -34.84
CA PHE A 306 22.97 39.05 -34.02
C PHE A 306 24.49 39.32 -33.91
N ARG A 307 25.15 38.71 -32.97
CA ARG A 307 26.59 38.80 -32.84
C ARG A 307 27.26 37.56 -33.47
N ALA A 308 28.31 37.77 -34.22
CA ALA A 308 29.03 36.65 -34.84
C ALA A 308 29.50 35.58 -33.82
N ALA A 309 29.87 36.02 -32.61
CA ALA A 309 30.29 35.13 -31.53
C ALA A 309 29.17 34.21 -31.03
N ASP A 310 27.90 34.53 -31.31
CA ASP A 310 26.79 33.67 -30.88
C ASP A 310 26.68 32.42 -31.77
N LEU A 311 27.28 32.42 -32.96
CA LEU A 311 27.20 31.33 -33.95
C LEU A 311 28.59 30.71 -34.24
N ALA A 312 29.66 31.51 -34.22
CA ALA A 312 31.00 31.06 -34.57
C ALA A 312 31.48 29.94 -33.64
N GLY A 313 31.96 28.83 -34.24
CA GLY A 313 32.50 27.70 -33.51
C GLY A 313 31.43 26.89 -32.72
N LYS A 314 30.12 27.07 -33.02
CA LYS A 314 29.03 26.32 -32.37
C LYS A 314 28.35 25.39 -33.36
N ILE A 315 27.60 24.43 -32.82
CA ILE A 315 26.67 23.58 -33.55
C ILE A 315 25.34 24.31 -33.58
N VAL A 316 24.83 24.56 -34.78
CA VAL A 316 23.61 25.36 -35.00
C VAL A 316 22.48 24.45 -35.50
N PHE A 317 21.34 24.51 -34.85
CA PHE A 317 20.11 23.87 -35.34
C PHE A 317 19.13 24.94 -35.82
N ILE A 318 18.62 24.75 -37.01
CA ILE A 318 17.61 25.65 -37.65
C ILE A 318 16.30 24.88 -37.78
N GLY A 319 15.20 25.38 -37.28
CA GLY A 319 13.91 24.71 -37.40
C GLY A 319 12.75 25.55 -36.86
N SER A 320 11.58 24.94 -36.80
CA SER A 320 10.38 25.54 -36.27
C SER A 320 10.38 25.63 -34.76
N SER A 321 9.95 26.79 -34.23
CA SER A 321 9.69 26.99 -32.80
C SER A 321 8.42 27.81 -32.54
N ALA A 322 7.66 28.13 -33.59
CA ALA A 322 6.40 28.85 -33.47
C ALA A 322 5.29 27.94 -32.89
N VAL A 323 4.49 28.52 -31.99
CA VAL A 323 3.37 27.82 -31.35
C VAL A 323 2.39 27.22 -32.33
N GLY A 324 2.14 27.92 -33.43
CA GLY A 324 1.21 27.47 -34.50
C GLY A 324 1.69 26.29 -35.36
N LEU A 325 2.97 25.93 -35.28
CA LEU A 325 3.56 24.82 -36.03
C LEU A 325 3.67 23.52 -35.19
N ASN A 326 3.23 23.58 -33.92
CA ASN A 326 2.98 22.45 -32.99
C ASN A 326 4.12 21.47 -32.80
N ASP A 327 5.38 21.92 -32.94
CA ASP A 327 6.58 21.11 -32.65
C ASP A 327 6.97 21.27 -31.17
N VAL A 328 6.13 20.73 -30.28
CA VAL A 328 6.40 20.73 -28.84
C VAL A 328 6.22 19.33 -28.26
N HIS A 329 7.09 18.97 -27.33
CA HIS A 329 7.07 17.69 -26.66
C HIS A 329 6.87 17.86 -25.16
N ASN A 330 6.11 16.94 -24.56
CA ASN A 330 6.07 16.80 -23.12
C ASN A 330 7.33 16.06 -22.68
N THR A 331 8.15 16.66 -21.83
CA THR A 331 9.39 16.08 -21.29
C THR A 331 9.31 15.99 -19.78
N ALA A 332 10.25 15.28 -19.17
CA ALA A 332 10.36 15.20 -17.71
C ALA A 332 10.45 16.57 -17.02
N LEU A 333 10.93 17.61 -17.71
CA LEU A 333 11.16 18.94 -17.14
C LEU A 333 10.10 19.97 -17.49
N ASP A 334 9.60 19.93 -18.71
CA ASP A 334 8.73 20.94 -19.27
C ASP A 334 7.67 20.26 -20.16
N PRO A 335 6.37 20.47 -19.89
CA PRO A 335 5.30 19.89 -20.71
C PRO A 335 5.20 20.50 -22.11
N ARG A 336 5.92 21.57 -22.38
CA ARG A 336 5.95 22.29 -23.67
C ARG A 336 7.38 22.57 -24.13
N PHE A 337 8.22 21.54 -24.15
CA PHE A 337 9.60 21.68 -24.60
C PHE A 337 9.64 21.72 -26.13
N PRO A 338 10.24 22.77 -26.76
CA PRO A 338 10.31 22.85 -28.22
C PRO A 338 11.14 21.70 -28.82
N GLY A 339 10.59 21.04 -29.86
CA GLY A 339 11.25 19.92 -30.52
C GLY A 339 12.62 20.28 -31.09
N LEU A 340 12.74 21.44 -31.72
CA LEU A 340 14.02 21.94 -32.18
C LEU A 340 15.09 22.02 -31.06
N LYS A 341 14.71 22.32 -29.82
CA LYS A 341 15.66 22.35 -28.68
C LYS A 341 16.04 20.94 -28.19
N VAL A 342 15.24 19.93 -28.50
CA VAL A 342 15.60 18.53 -28.22
C VAL A 342 16.86 18.14 -29.00
N GLN A 343 17.00 18.62 -30.25
CA GLN A 343 18.20 18.43 -31.05
C GLN A 343 19.44 19.02 -30.35
N ALA A 344 19.32 20.23 -29.81
CA ALA A 344 20.38 20.88 -29.07
C ALA A 344 20.73 20.18 -27.76
N VAL A 345 19.71 19.68 -27.00
CA VAL A 345 19.91 18.86 -25.78
C VAL A 345 20.79 17.67 -26.10
N MET A 346 20.44 16.89 -27.13
CA MET A 346 21.17 15.68 -27.47
C MET A 346 22.59 16.00 -27.99
N ALA A 347 22.72 17.00 -28.85
CA ALA A 347 24.04 17.40 -29.35
C ALA A 347 24.96 17.88 -28.21
N GLU A 348 24.43 18.67 -27.26
CA GLU A 348 25.18 19.13 -26.08
C GLU A 348 25.63 17.94 -25.22
N SER A 349 24.73 16.94 -25.00
CA SER A 349 25.07 15.73 -24.27
C SER A 349 26.18 14.92 -24.96
N ILE A 350 26.13 14.83 -26.30
CA ILE A 350 27.19 14.10 -27.06
C ILE A 350 28.55 14.83 -26.96
N VAL A 351 28.57 16.14 -27.14
CA VAL A 351 29.84 16.93 -27.12
C VAL A 351 30.47 16.93 -25.75
N ASN A 352 29.65 16.90 -24.68
CA ASN A 352 30.16 16.94 -23.30
C ASN A 352 30.27 15.55 -22.63
N ASP A 353 30.00 14.46 -23.37
CA ASP A 353 29.90 13.08 -22.85
C ASP A 353 29.02 12.97 -21.59
N ASP A 354 27.96 13.77 -21.53
CA ASP A 354 27.07 13.86 -20.37
C ASP A 354 25.76 13.13 -20.64
N PHE A 355 25.68 11.87 -20.20
CA PHE A 355 24.57 10.98 -20.46
C PHE A 355 23.98 10.38 -19.18
N VAL A 356 22.73 9.91 -19.31
CA VAL A 356 22.15 8.97 -18.37
C VAL A 356 22.17 7.58 -19.01
N THR A 357 22.87 6.67 -18.35
CA THR A 357 23.04 5.29 -18.82
C THR A 357 22.31 4.32 -17.93
N THR A 358 21.51 3.44 -18.51
CA THR A 358 20.93 2.28 -17.80
C THR A 358 21.80 1.07 -18.10
N PRO A 359 22.66 0.63 -17.17
CA PRO A 359 23.56 -0.49 -17.44
C PRO A 359 22.80 -1.80 -17.73
N SER A 360 23.35 -2.69 -18.55
CA SER A 360 22.76 -3.99 -18.89
C SER A 360 22.51 -4.87 -17.65
N TRP A 361 23.36 -4.75 -16.63
CA TRP A 361 23.22 -5.46 -15.36
C TRP A 361 22.16 -4.85 -14.41
N SER A 362 21.60 -3.66 -14.70
CA SER A 362 20.66 -2.93 -13.83
C SER A 362 19.41 -3.75 -13.47
N THR A 363 18.87 -4.49 -14.42
CA THR A 363 17.70 -5.34 -14.23
C THR A 363 17.98 -6.47 -13.23
N ILE A 364 19.15 -7.09 -13.32
CA ILE A 364 19.58 -8.14 -12.37
C ILE A 364 19.85 -7.51 -11.00
N ALA A 365 20.49 -6.35 -10.95
CA ALA A 365 20.72 -5.62 -9.71
C ALA A 365 19.40 -5.29 -9.00
N THR A 366 18.41 -4.76 -9.71
CA THR A 366 17.07 -4.48 -9.17
C THR A 366 16.39 -5.74 -8.61
N PHE A 367 16.55 -6.89 -9.29
CA PHE A 367 16.05 -8.16 -8.76
C PHE A 367 16.74 -8.54 -7.44
N ILE A 368 18.06 -8.44 -7.38
CA ILE A 368 18.85 -8.71 -6.15
C ILE A 368 18.43 -7.76 -5.03
N GLU A 369 18.25 -6.48 -5.34
CA GLU A 369 17.78 -5.48 -4.38
C GLU A 369 16.38 -5.82 -3.82
N CYS A 370 15.46 -6.31 -4.64
CA CYS A 370 14.16 -6.81 -4.18
C CYS A 370 14.32 -7.97 -3.20
N VAL A 371 15.20 -8.92 -3.46
CA VAL A 371 15.47 -10.06 -2.58
C VAL A 371 16.10 -9.61 -1.27
N VAL A 372 17.09 -8.72 -1.35
CA VAL A 372 17.76 -8.15 -0.15
C VAL A 372 16.77 -7.34 0.69
N ALA A 373 15.97 -6.47 0.06
CA ALA A 373 14.94 -5.71 0.74
C ALA A 373 13.94 -6.61 1.47
N ALA A 374 13.50 -7.68 0.80
CA ALA A 374 12.58 -8.66 1.41
C ALA A 374 13.23 -9.41 2.56
N ALA A 375 14.48 -9.81 2.45
CA ALA A 375 15.23 -10.47 3.53
C ALA A 375 15.38 -9.54 4.74
N LEU A 376 15.77 -8.27 4.52
CA LEU A 376 15.92 -7.27 5.57
C LEU A 376 14.59 -6.95 6.27
N MET A 377 13.51 -6.75 5.50
CA MET A 377 12.17 -6.53 6.04
C MET A 377 11.67 -7.73 6.85
N THR A 378 11.89 -8.95 6.34
CA THR A 378 11.53 -10.19 7.02
C THR A 378 12.29 -10.33 8.35
N ALA A 379 13.61 -10.14 8.33
CA ALA A 379 14.45 -10.18 9.53
C ALA A 379 14.02 -9.11 10.55
N LEU A 380 13.77 -7.88 10.10
CA LEU A 380 13.29 -6.78 10.95
C LEU A 380 12.02 -7.17 11.69
N PHE A 381 11.01 -7.70 11.01
CA PHE A 381 9.72 -8.06 11.61
C PHE A 381 9.76 -9.32 12.47
N ILE A 382 10.72 -10.21 12.26
CA ILE A 382 10.95 -11.36 13.14
C ILE A 382 11.64 -10.94 14.44
N VAL A 383 12.65 -10.08 14.35
CA VAL A 383 13.50 -9.70 15.49
C VAL A 383 12.85 -8.61 16.36
N THR A 384 12.18 -7.64 15.75
CA THR A 384 11.61 -6.51 16.51
C THR A 384 10.25 -6.84 17.10
N SER A 385 10.03 -6.44 18.36
CA SER A 385 8.74 -6.58 19.05
C SER A 385 7.94 -5.27 19.07
N GLY A 386 8.57 -4.11 18.95
CA GLY A 386 7.95 -2.80 19.01
C GLY A 386 7.47 -2.28 17.65
N ILE A 387 6.33 -1.60 17.63
CA ILE A 387 5.79 -0.95 16.42
C ILE A 387 6.73 0.18 15.97
N CYS A 388 7.21 1.02 16.89
CA CYS A 388 8.11 2.13 16.56
C CYS A 388 9.43 1.64 15.96
N THR A 389 10.01 0.55 16.48
CA THR A 389 11.26 -0.02 15.95
C THR A 389 11.06 -0.61 14.55
N ALA A 390 9.91 -1.25 14.29
CA ALA A 390 9.56 -1.74 12.96
C ALA A 390 9.36 -0.59 11.96
N LEU A 391 8.69 0.49 12.36
CA LEU A 391 8.50 1.70 11.53
C LEU A 391 9.83 2.35 11.17
N VAL A 392 10.67 2.63 12.18
CA VAL A 392 11.97 3.28 11.97
C VAL A 392 12.88 2.39 11.12
N GLY A 393 12.93 1.09 11.42
CA GLY A 393 13.73 0.14 10.64
C GLY A 393 13.28 0.03 9.19
N SER A 394 11.96 0.00 8.95
CA SER A 394 11.41 -0.02 7.58
C SER A 394 11.72 1.27 6.82
N ALA A 395 11.60 2.43 7.48
CA ALA A 395 11.96 3.72 6.89
C ALA A 395 13.45 3.77 6.51
N LEU A 396 14.33 3.26 7.37
CA LEU A 396 15.76 3.17 7.08
C LEU A 396 16.07 2.27 5.88
N ILE A 397 15.38 1.12 5.76
CA ILE A 397 15.52 0.23 4.59
C ILE A 397 15.12 0.98 3.32
N VAL A 398 13.94 1.62 3.30
CA VAL A 398 13.46 2.38 2.14
C VAL A 398 14.40 3.52 1.78
N CYS A 399 14.87 4.29 2.78
CA CYS A 399 15.87 5.34 2.56
C CYS A 399 17.19 4.80 1.96
N THR A 400 17.64 3.63 2.45
CA THR A 400 18.87 3.01 1.90
C THR A 400 18.67 2.58 0.46
N LEU A 401 17.55 1.96 0.11
CA LEU A 401 17.22 1.58 -1.27
C LEU A 401 17.18 2.81 -2.19
N PHE A 402 16.56 3.89 -1.73
CA PHE A 402 16.55 5.15 -2.48
C PHE A 402 17.97 5.71 -2.69
N LEU A 403 18.81 5.69 -1.66
CA LEU A 403 20.21 6.16 -1.76
C LEU A 403 21.04 5.28 -2.69
N VAL A 404 20.81 3.97 -2.71
CA VAL A 404 21.49 3.05 -3.65
C VAL A 404 21.19 3.41 -5.10
N GLY A 405 19.97 3.87 -5.43
CA GLY A 405 19.64 4.38 -6.76
C GLY A 405 20.21 5.77 -7.05
N VAL A 406 20.14 6.69 -6.08
CA VAL A 406 20.55 8.11 -6.26
C VAL A 406 22.05 8.28 -6.39
N LEU A 407 22.87 7.57 -5.60
CA LEU A 407 24.31 7.79 -5.55
C LEU A 407 25.03 7.44 -6.87
N PRO A 408 24.77 6.31 -7.56
CA PRO A 408 25.35 6.02 -8.87
C PRO A 408 24.88 7.03 -9.93
N TYR A 409 23.62 7.43 -9.87
CA TYR A 409 23.08 8.43 -10.78
C TYR A 409 23.79 9.78 -10.62
N ALA A 410 23.93 10.28 -9.38
CA ALA A 410 24.55 11.58 -9.12
C ALA A 410 26.04 11.62 -9.44
N ARG A 411 26.78 10.50 -9.29
CA ARG A 411 28.23 10.44 -9.49
C ARG A 411 28.64 10.08 -10.90
N ALA A 412 27.89 9.23 -11.56
CA ALA A 412 28.29 8.62 -12.84
C ALA A 412 27.19 8.61 -13.91
N GLY A 413 26.03 9.24 -13.66
CA GLY A 413 24.91 9.19 -14.59
C GLY A 413 24.30 7.79 -14.76
N LEU A 414 24.60 6.83 -13.85
CA LEU A 414 24.10 5.46 -13.94
C LEU A 414 22.73 5.35 -13.30
N PHE A 415 21.71 5.05 -14.08
CA PHE A 415 20.35 4.85 -13.61
C PHE A 415 20.09 3.38 -13.27
N VAL A 416 19.95 3.10 -11.97
CA VAL A 416 19.41 1.83 -11.44
C VAL A 416 18.13 2.19 -10.71
N SER A 417 17.01 1.65 -11.14
CA SER A 417 15.71 2.05 -10.60
C SER A 417 15.51 1.52 -9.19
N PRO A 418 15.26 2.40 -8.20
CA PRO A 418 14.89 1.99 -6.86
C PRO A 418 13.38 1.65 -6.73
N GLY A 419 12.61 1.75 -7.81
CA GLY A 419 11.16 1.66 -7.80
C GLY A 419 10.65 0.30 -7.32
N ALA A 420 11.04 -0.77 -7.98
CA ALA A 420 10.61 -2.13 -7.65
C ALA A 420 11.05 -2.56 -6.23
N PRO A 421 12.29 -2.35 -5.77
CA PRO A 421 12.71 -2.66 -4.41
C PRO A 421 11.95 -1.88 -3.33
N ILE A 422 11.68 -0.59 -3.56
CA ILE A 422 10.89 0.24 -2.64
C ILE A 422 9.46 -0.26 -2.55
N VAL A 423 8.82 -0.59 -3.68
CA VAL A 423 7.46 -1.16 -3.69
C VAL A 423 7.43 -2.51 -2.98
N ALA A 424 8.44 -3.36 -3.19
CA ALA A 424 8.55 -4.62 -2.47
C ALA A 424 8.65 -4.40 -0.95
N ALA A 425 9.50 -3.48 -0.51
CA ALA A 425 9.66 -3.14 0.90
C ALA A 425 8.36 -2.57 1.52
N LEU A 426 7.68 -1.65 0.84
CA LEU A 426 6.41 -1.07 1.30
C LEU A 426 5.28 -2.10 1.35
N THR A 427 5.19 -2.96 0.33
CA THR A 427 4.21 -4.06 0.30
C THR A 427 4.42 -5.01 1.46
N LEU A 428 5.67 -5.40 1.72
CA LEU A 428 6.03 -6.25 2.85
C LEU A 428 5.75 -5.59 4.19
N PHE A 429 6.06 -4.30 4.32
CA PHE A 429 5.73 -3.54 5.52
C PHE A 429 4.23 -3.63 5.84
N VAL A 430 3.37 -3.35 4.86
CA VAL A 430 1.91 -3.41 5.04
C VAL A 430 1.45 -4.83 5.40
N LEU A 431 1.90 -5.85 4.64
CA LEU A 431 1.51 -7.24 4.87
C LEU A 431 1.97 -7.74 6.25
N PHE A 432 3.20 -7.45 6.64
CA PHE A 432 3.74 -7.85 7.94
C PHE A 432 3.08 -7.10 9.09
N PHE A 433 2.81 -5.80 8.91
CA PHE A 433 2.10 -5.00 9.89
C PHE A 433 0.68 -5.53 10.14
N VAL A 434 -0.08 -5.79 9.08
CA VAL A 434 -1.43 -6.36 9.17
C VAL A 434 -1.40 -7.74 9.81
N THR A 435 -0.46 -8.59 9.39
CA THR A 435 -0.29 -9.95 9.95
C THR A 435 0.00 -9.87 11.45
N ARG A 436 0.92 -9.02 11.85
CA ARG A 436 1.29 -8.83 13.24
C ARG A 436 0.14 -8.25 14.07
N PHE A 437 -0.54 -7.23 13.56
CA PHE A 437 -1.73 -6.67 14.21
C PHE A 437 -2.83 -7.73 14.42
N ALA A 438 -3.08 -8.57 13.41
CA ALA A 438 -4.05 -9.66 13.53
C ALA A 438 -3.64 -10.70 14.60
N ILE A 439 -2.35 -11.03 14.69
CA ILE A 439 -1.81 -11.95 15.71
C ILE A 439 -1.98 -11.35 17.11
N GLU A 440 -1.57 -10.09 17.30
CA GLU A 440 -1.67 -9.39 18.59
C GLU A 440 -3.12 -9.24 19.05
N LYS A 441 -4.04 -8.85 18.14
CA LYS A 441 -5.47 -8.76 18.44
C LYS A 441 -6.06 -10.10 18.88
N ARG A 442 -5.71 -11.18 18.16
CA ARG A 442 -6.14 -12.55 18.56
C ARG A 442 -5.58 -12.96 19.90
N ARG A 443 -4.33 -12.61 20.22
CA ARG A 443 -3.68 -12.87 21.50
C ARG A 443 -4.38 -12.12 22.63
N SER A 444 -4.62 -10.82 22.45
CA SER A 444 -5.35 -10.00 23.42
C SER A 444 -6.74 -10.56 23.73
N LEU A 445 -7.52 -10.90 22.67
CA LEU A 445 -8.85 -11.51 22.87
C LEU A 445 -8.81 -12.85 23.62
N ARG A 446 -7.78 -13.67 23.39
CA ARG A 446 -7.60 -14.94 24.14
C ARG A 446 -7.28 -14.67 25.60
N TRP A 447 -6.39 -13.72 25.90
CA TRP A 447 -6.04 -13.33 27.25
C TRP A 447 -7.25 -12.79 28.03
N HIS A 448 -8.08 -11.94 27.40
CA HIS A 448 -9.31 -11.45 28.03
C HIS A 448 -10.26 -12.61 28.37
N ARG A 449 -10.47 -13.55 27.44
CA ARG A 449 -11.32 -14.72 27.70
C ARG A 449 -10.76 -15.61 28.81
N GLN A 450 -9.45 -15.86 28.85
CA GLN A 450 -8.82 -16.65 29.89
C GLN A 450 -8.95 -15.98 31.26
N LEU A 451 -8.76 -14.66 31.32
CA LEU A 451 -8.91 -13.90 32.56
C LEU A 451 -10.35 -13.97 33.07
N GLU A 452 -11.34 -13.80 32.18
CA GLU A 452 -12.75 -13.89 32.54
C GLU A 452 -13.13 -15.29 33.03
N ASN A 453 -12.68 -16.34 32.34
CA ASN A 453 -12.90 -17.72 32.77
C ASN A 453 -12.22 -18.00 34.14
N ALA A 454 -10.99 -17.55 34.33
CA ALA A 454 -10.29 -17.70 35.61
C ALA A 454 -11.03 -16.98 36.76
N ARG A 455 -11.52 -15.78 36.50
CA ARG A 455 -12.33 -15.01 37.45
C ARG A 455 -13.61 -15.77 37.80
N GLN A 456 -14.33 -16.31 36.82
CA GLN A 456 -15.56 -17.07 37.05
C GLN A 456 -15.30 -18.34 37.88
N VAL A 457 -14.28 -19.13 37.51
CA VAL A 457 -13.92 -20.36 38.24
C VAL A 457 -13.52 -20.06 39.69
N THR A 458 -12.75 -18.98 39.91
CA THR A 458 -12.37 -18.59 41.26
C THR A 458 -13.59 -18.20 42.11
N MET A 459 -14.56 -17.50 41.49
CA MET A 459 -15.81 -17.12 42.16
C MET A 459 -16.69 -18.32 42.52
N GLU A 460 -16.82 -19.28 41.57
CA GLU A 460 -17.57 -20.52 41.81
C GLU A 460 -16.93 -21.37 42.92
N SER A 461 -15.58 -21.46 42.91
CA SER A 461 -14.85 -22.19 43.97
C SER A 461 -15.03 -21.57 45.36
N MET A 462 -15.04 -20.24 45.48
CA MET A 462 -15.28 -19.56 46.77
C MET A 462 -16.72 -19.79 47.31
N ALA A 463 -17.71 -19.80 46.43
CA ALA A 463 -19.08 -20.13 46.80
C ALA A 463 -19.19 -21.58 47.29
N SER A 464 -18.58 -22.53 46.57
CA SER A 464 -18.56 -23.96 46.95
C SER A 464 -17.87 -24.23 48.29
N VAL A 465 -16.86 -23.47 48.67
CA VAL A 465 -16.21 -23.63 50.02
C VAL A 465 -17.19 -23.27 51.16
N ALA A 466 -18.01 -22.24 50.97
CA ALA A 466 -19.02 -21.89 51.94
C ALA A 466 -20.12 -22.98 52.08
N GLU A 467 -20.48 -23.63 50.98
CA GLU A 467 -21.48 -24.72 50.95
C GLU A 467 -21.01 -26.00 51.62
N THR A 468 -19.70 -26.31 51.63
CA THR A 468 -19.21 -27.59 52.24
C THR A 468 -19.50 -27.71 53.72
N ARG A 469 -19.86 -26.62 54.43
CA ARG A 469 -20.21 -26.59 55.84
C ARG A 469 -21.73 -26.56 56.10
N ASP A 470 -22.55 -26.30 55.09
CA ASP A 470 -24.00 -26.25 55.20
C ASP A 470 -24.62 -27.45 54.51
N PRO A 471 -25.56 -28.15 55.10
CA PRO A 471 -26.22 -29.30 54.48
C PRO A 471 -27.18 -28.92 53.33
N GLU A 472 -27.28 -27.64 52.97
CA GLU A 472 -27.99 -27.19 51.79
C GLU A 472 -27.28 -27.59 50.49
N THR A 473 -28.02 -28.08 49.50
CA THR A 473 -27.42 -28.64 48.28
C THR A 473 -27.01 -27.56 47.29
N GLY A 474 -25.92 -27.80 46.52
CA GLY A 474 -25.49 -26.84 45.45
C GLY A 474 -26.55 -26.56 44.40
N ALA A 475 -27.63 -27.35 44.33
CA ALA A 475 -28.82 -27.10 43.52
C ALA A 475 -29.60 -25.86 44.00
N HIS A 476 -29.66 -25.59 45.34
CA HIS A 476 -30.27 -24.41 45.93
C HIS A 476 -29.68 -23.11 45.37
N ILE A 477 -28.37 -23.01 45.35
CA ILE A 477 -27.69 -21.82 44.83
C ILE A 477 -28.02 -21.57 43.36
N LYS A 478 -28.02 -22.61 42.52
CA LYS A 478 -28.40 -22.47 41.13
C LYS A 478 -29.85 -22.03 40.98
N ARG A 479 -30.76 -22.59 41.77
CA ARG A 479 -32.16 -22.22 41.72
C ARG A 479 -32.39 -20.78 42.15
N THR A 480 -31.87 -20.37 43.29
CA THR A 480 -32.03 -19.00 43.82
C THR A 480 -31.44 -17.97 42.90
N GLN A 481 -30.28 -18.22 42.33
CA GLN A 481 -29.65 -17.38 41.33
C GLN A 481 -30.53 -17.15 40.10
N HIS A 482 -31.14 -18.19 39.57
CA HIS A 482 -32.06 -18.11 38.44
C HIS A 482 -33.38 -17.45 38.78
N TYR A 483 -33.94 -17.69 40.01
CA TYR A 483 -35.12 -16.99 40.47
C TYR A 483 -34.91 -15.49 40.56
N VAL A 484 -33.79 -15.07 41.15
CA VAL A 484 -33.42 -13.67 41.28
C VAL A 484 -33.35 -12.97 39.93
N ARG A 485 -32.72 -13.59 38.93
CA ARG A 485 -32.70 -13.06 37.58
C ARG A 485 -34.07 -12.98 36.95
N ALA A 486 -34.87 -14.05 37.07
CA ALA A 486 -36.20 -14.10 36.49
C ALA A 486 -37.16 -13.03 37.08
N ILE A 487 -37.06 -12.79 38.40
CA ILE A 487 -37.82 -11.73 39.09
C ILE A 487 -37.34 -10.34 38.63
N ALA A 488 -36.04 -10.09 38.60
CA ALA A 488 -35.48 -8.81 38.17
C ALA A 488 -35.84 -8.47 36.71
N ASP A 489 -35.70 -9.45 35.80
CA ASP A 489 -36.13 -9.31 34.40
C ASP A 489 -37.64 -9.04 34.26
N ALA A 490 -38.46 -9.67 35.08
CA ALA A 490 -39.90 -9.45 35.07
C ALA A 490 -40.26 -8.06 35.60
N LEU A 491 -39.63 -7.59 36.69
CA LEU A 491 -39.82 -6.22 37.21
C LEU A 491 -39.44 -5.20 36.12
N LYS A 492 -38.32 -5.37 35.47
CA LYS A 492 -37.89 -4.52 34.35
C LYS A 492 -38.88 -4.49 33.20
N ARG A 493 -39.36 -5.66 32.77
CA ARG A 493 -40.41 -5.74 31.69
C ARG A 493 -41.71 -5.04 32.06
N ARG A 494 -42.04 -4.95 33.37
CA ARG A 494 -43.18 -4.21 33.88
C ARG A 494 -42.97 -2.71 33.99
N GLY A 495 -41.73 -2.20 33.66
CA GLY A 495 -41.40 -0.80 33.78
C GLY A 495 -41.14 -0.34 35.22
N LEU A 496 -40.83 -1.27 36.15
CA LEU A 496 -40.60 -1.00 37.57
C LEU A 496 -39.13 -0.97 37.88
N HIS A 497 -38.68 -0.03 38.73
CA HIS A 497 -37.30 0.15 39.16
C HIS A 497 -36.30 0.25 37.98
N LEU A 498 -36.68 0.95 36.89
CA LEU A 498 -35.86 1.08 35.68
C LEU A 498 -34.56 1.84 35.92
N ASP A 499 -34.53 2.70 36.92
CA ASP A 499 -33.38 3.43 37.39
C ASP A 499 -32.28 2.53 37.99
N VAL A 500 -32.66 1.38 38.54
CA VAL A 500 -31.76 0.39 39.15
C VAL A 500 -31.56 -0.84 38.25
N LEU A 501 -32.64 -1.38 37.69
CA LEU A 501 -32.62 -2.63 36.94
C LEU A 501 -32.09 -2.45 35.51
N THR A 502 -30.88 -1.95 35.36
CA THR A 502 -30.15 -2.00 34.07
C THR A 502 -29.83 -3.46 33.72
N LYS A 503 -29.35 -3.70 32.49
CA LYS A 503 -28.88 -5.03 32.09
C LYS A 503 -27.67 -5.45 32.93
N GLU A 504 -26.76 -4.51 33.10
CA GLU A 504 -25.52 -4.68 33.85
C GLU A 504 -25.81 -5.00 35.32
N TYR A 505 -26.75 -4.28 35.94
CA TYR A 505 -27.18 -4.56 37.32
C TYR A 505 -27.79 -5.95 37.49
N ILE A 506 -28.64 -6.38 36.56
CA ILE A 506 -29.26 -7.72 36.59
C ILE A 506 -28.17 -8.82 36.43
N ASP A 507 -27.18 -8.60 35.57
CA ASP A 507 -26.06 -9.54 35.44
C ASP A 507 -25.19 -9.58 36.72
N LEU A 508 -24.93 -8.43 37.35
CA LEU A 508 -24.26 -8.35 38.64
C LEU A 508 -25.08 -9.00 39.76
N LEU A 509 -26.37 -8.77 39.81
CA LEU A 509 -27.30 -9.36 40.79
C LEU A 509 -27.30 -10.90 40.68
N PHE A 510 -27.33 -11.43 39.45
CA PHE A 510 -27.23 -12.87 39.18
C PHE A 510 -25.95 -13.48 39.73
N ILE A 511 -24.81 -12.82 39.51
CA ILE A 511 -23.49 -13.28 39.99
C ILE A 511 -23.39 -13.14 41.51
N SER A 512 -24.08 -12.19 42.14
CA SER A 512 -24.04 -11.88 43.57
C SER A 512 -24.90 -12.83 44.41
N ALA A 513 -26.03 -13.26 43.91
CA ALA A 513 -27.01 -14.05 44.64
C ALA A 513 -26.44 -15.33 45.33
N PRO A 514 -25.47 -16.08 44.74
CA PRO A 514 -24.87 -17.25 45.37
C PRO A 514 -24.18 -16.99 46.71
N ARG A 515 -23.92 -15.73 47.09
CA ARG A 515 -23.17 -15.36 48.26
C ARG A 515 -24.01 -14.88 49.44
N HIS A 516 -25.34 -15.00 49.37
CA HIS A 516 -26.23 -14.50 50.39
C HIS A 516 -25.88 -15.11 51.76
N ASP A 517 -25.54 -16.40 51.80
CA ASP A 517 -25.28 -17.18 53.00
C ASP A 517 -23.78 -17.36 53.34
N ILE A 518 -22.86 -16.65 52.68
CA ILE A 518 -21.43 -16.79 52.93
C ILE A 518 -21.01 -16.62 54.40
N GLY A 519 -21.80 -15.82 55.15
CA GLY A 519 -21.54 -15.59 56.56
C GLY A 519 -21.81 -16.77 57.49
N LYS A 520 -22.49 -17.84 57.02
CA LYS A 520 -22.65 -19.11 57.75
C LYS A 520 -21.28 -19.73 58.17
N VAL A 521 -20.20 -19.41 57.43
CA VAL A 521 -18.84 -19.78 57.79
C VAL A 521 -18.46 -19.27 59.20
N GLY A 522 -19.04 -18.16 59.66
CA GLY A 522 -18.79 -17.60 60.99
C GLY A 522 -19.67 -18.17 62.12
N VAL A 523 -20.66 -19.00 61.78
CA VAL A 523 -21.55 -19.62 62.78
C VAL A 523 -20.93 -20.91 63.33
N PRO A 524 -20.93 -21.17 64.65
CA PRO A 524 -20.39 -22.39 65.22
C PRO A 524 -21.11 -23.66 64.75
N ASP A 525 -20.39 -24.77 64.49
CA ASP A 525 -20.91 -26.00 63.92
C ASP A 525 -22.03 -26.66 64.74
N HIS A 526 -21.97 -26.56 66.09
CA HIS A 526 -22.99 -27.09 66.95
C HIS A 526 -24.36 -26.40 66.82
N ILE A 527 -24.38 -25.16 66.29
CA ILE A 527 -25.56 -24.42 65.95
C ILE A 527 -25.99 -24.66 64.49
N LEU A 528 -25.04 -24.54 63.58
CA LEU A 528 -25.29 -24.69 62.15
C LEU A 528 -25.80 -26.09 61.75
N LEU A 529 -25.20 -27.11 62.39
CA LEU A 529 -25.49 -28.53 62.07
C LEU A 529 -26.42 -29.19 63.10
N LYS A 530 -27.10 -28.43 63.94
CA LYS A 530 -27.98 -28.96 65.00
C LYS A 530 -29.17 -29.74 64.42
N PRO A 531 -29.34 -31.04 64.71
CA PRO A 531 -30.47 -31.85 64.24
C PRO A 531 -31.73 -31.55 65.04
N GLY A 532 -32.30 -30.37 64.87
CA GLY A 532 -33.51 -29.97 65.60
C GLY A 532 -33.76 -28.46 65.61
N ARG A 533 -34.77 -28.04 66.40
CA ARG A 533 -35.07 -26.59 66.52
C ARG A 533 -34.00 -25.88 67.37
N LEU A 534 -33.56 -24.71 66.96
CA LEU A 534 -32.64 -23.85 67.70
C LEU A 534 -33.38 -23.28 68.90
N THR A 535 -32.69 -23.11 70.04
CA THR A 535 -33.16 -22.31 71.18
C THR A 535 -33.17 -20.81 70.78
N VAL A 536 -33.77 -19.98 71.66
CA VAL A 536 -33.83 -18.52 71.35
C VAL A 536 -32.38 -17.98 71.24
N ASP A 537 -31.49 -18.33 72.14
CA ASP A 537 -30.10 -17.86 72.14
C ASP A 537 -29.28 -18.38 70.94
N GLU A 538 -29.48 -19.63 70.58
CA GLU A 538 -28.87 -20.23 69.38
C GLU A 538 -29.38 -19.57 68.10
N PHE A 539 -30.67 -19.22 68.07
CA PHE A 539 -31.23 -18.50 66.93
C PHE A 539 -30.69 -17.08 66.82
N GLU A 540 -30.45 -16.36 67.94
CA GLU A 540 -29.82 -15.06 67.90
C GLU A 540 -28.36 -15.14 67.37
N LEU A 541 -27.63 -16.22 67.67
CA LEU A 541 -26.30 -16.48 67.11
C LEU A 541 -26.42 -16.84 65.60
N MET A 542 -27.37 -17.62 65.19
CA MET A 542 -27.62 -17.94 63.79
C MET A 542 -27.91 -16.69 62.95
N LYS A 543 -28.70 -15.73 63.46
CA LYS A 543 -29.00 -14.46 62.75
C LYS A 543 -27.75 -13.66 62.40
N GLN A 544 -26.64 -13.84 63.15
CA GLN A 544 -25.40 -13.10 62.92
C GLN A 544 -24.74 -13.44 61.59
N HIS A 545 -25.13 -14.55 60.90
CA HIS A 545 -24.56 -14.90 59.60
C HIS A 545 -24.82 -13.77 58.57
N ALA A 546 -25.94 -13.09 58.61
CA ALA A 546 -26.23 -11.97 57.71
C ALA A 546 -25.23 -10.81 57.90
N GLU A 547 -24.93 -10.44 59.14
CA GLU A 547 -23.95 -9.41 59.42
C GLU A 547 -22.51 -9.89 59.17
N PHE A 548 -22.16 -11.15 59.45
CA PHE A 548 -20.88 -11.71 59.11
C PHE A 548 -20.64 -11.73 57.61
N GLY A 549 -21.63 -12.15 56.83
CA GLY A 549 -21.56 -12.15 55.38
C GLY A 549 -21.35 -10.74 54.82
N ARG A 550 -22.11 -9.77 55.32
CA ARG A 550 -21.95 -8.36 54.95
C ARG A 550 -20.55 -7.86 55.25
N LYS A 551 -20.01 -8.09 56.46
CA LYS A 551 -18.66 -7.65 56.87
C LYS A 551 -17.56 -8.30 56.03
N ILE A 552 -17.62 -9.61 55.77
CA ILE A 552 -16.65 -10.33 54.95
C ILE A 552 -16.59 -9.74 53.55
N ILE A 553 -17.76 -9.52 52.91
CA ILE A 553 -17.82 -9.01 51.56
C ILE A 553 -17.37 -7.56 51.48
N PHE A 554 -17.91 -6.65 52.35
CA PHE A 554 -17.55 -5.23 52.29
C PHE A 554 -16.08 -4.95 52.66
N SER A 555 -15.46 -5.75 53.51
CA SER A 555 -14.01 -5.62 53.75
C SER A 555 -13.15 -5.81 52.52
N THR A 556 -13.66 -6.55 51.56
CA THR A 556 -13.00 -6.83 50.26
C THR A 556 -13.45 -5.82 49.19
N ALA A 557 -14.76 -5.43 49.20
CA ALA A 557 -15.33 -4.51 48.22
C ALA A 557 -14.68 -3.10 48.26
N GLN A 558 -14.27 -2.63 49.44
CA GLN A 558 -13.60 -1.33 49.59
C GLN A 558 -12.25 -1.21 48.88
N ARG A 559 -11.67 -2.31 48.39
CA ARG A 559 -10.41 -2.35 47.63
C ARG A 559 -10.58 -2.23 46.13
N ILE A 560 -11.82 -2.16 45.63
CA ILE A 560 -12.17 -2.14 44.20
C ILE A 560 -12.98 -0.90 43.94
N ASP A 561 -12.49 -0.01 43.07
CA ASP A 561 -13.20 1.18 42.66
C ASP A 561 -14.39 0.87 41.75
N GLY A 562 -15.53 1.58 41.96
CA GLY A 562 -16.74 1.54 41.14
C GLY A 562 -17.78 0.50 41.56
N ASP A 563 -18.93 0.51 40.88
CA ASP A 563 -20.02 -0.44 41.09
C ASP A 563 -19.54 -1.84 40.70
N ASN A 564 -19.43 -2.69 41.71
CA ASN A 564 -18.96 -4.06 41.53
C ASN A 564 -19.93 -5.05 42.18
N PHE A 565 -19.88 -6.30 41.73
CA PHE A 565 -20.77 -7.37 42.21
C PHE A 565 -20.66 -7.62 43.74
N LEU A 566 -19.52 -7.24 44.38
CA LEU A 566 -19.33 -7.40 45.82
C LEU A 566 -20.21 -6.44 46.63
N VAL A 567 -20.48 -5.26 46.10
CA VAL A 567 -21.41 -4.32 46.73
C VAL A 567 -22.80 -4.95 46.80
N ILE A 568 -23.31 -5.43 45.67
CA ILE A 568 -24.61 -6.08 45.59
C ILE A 568 -24.65 -7.37 46.43
N ALA A 569 -23.55 -8.16 46.40
CA ALA A 569 -23.44 -9.36 47.23
C ALA A 569 -23.45 -9.03 48.75
N GLY A 570 -22.81 -7.95 49.17
CA GLY A 570 -22.83 -7.48 50.56
C GLY A 570 -24.17 -6.97 50.99
N GLU A 571 -24.89 -6.28 50.07
CA GLU A 571 -26.30 -5.90 50.32
C GLU A 571 -27.20 -7.13 50.49
N ILE A 572 -27.12 -8.09 49.57
CA ILE A 572 -27.89 -9.35 49.64
C ILE A 572 -27.59 -10.07 50.97
N ALA A 573 -26.32 -10.31 51.26
CA ALA A 573 -25.91 -11.02 52.46
C ALA A 573 -26.42 -10.36 53.74
N GLY A 574 -26.36 -9.01 53.80
CA GLY A 574 -26.82 -8.24 54.95
C GLY A 574 -28.33 -8.03 55.07
N THR A 575 -29.10 -8.27 54.02
CA THR A 575 -30.52 -7.83 54.00
C THR A 575 -31.53 -8.89 53.51
N HIS A 576 -31.12 -10.08 53.05
CA HIS A 576 -32.04 -11.10 52.55
C HIS A 576 -33.00 -11.68 53.59
N HIS A 577 -32.74 -11.47 54.87
CA HIS A 577 -33.60 -11.79 56.01
C HIS A 577 -34.35 -10.62 56.60
N GLU A 578 -34.19 -9.42 56.04
CA GLU A 578 -35.04 -8.29 56.40
C GLU A 578 -36.48 -8.55 55.90
N LYS A 579 -37.44 -8.06 56.66
CA LYS A 579 -38.84 -8.23 56.33
C LYS A 579 -39.45 -6.87 55.97
N TRP A 580 -40.39 -6.87 55.08
CA TRP A 580 -41.03 -5.65 54.61
C TRP A 580 -41.63 -4.83 55.73
N ASP A 581 -42.19 -5.50 56.78
CA ASP A 581 -42.78 -4.87 57.95
C ASP A 581 -41.79 -4.37 59.03
N GLY A 582 -40.48 -4.57 58.80
CA GLY A 582 -39.41 -4.18 59.73
C GLY A 582 -39.18 -5.15 60.92
N THR A 583 -39.84 -6.31 60.93
CA THR A 583 -39.61 -7.35 61.97
C THR A 583 -38.51 -8.31 61.63
N GLY A 584 -37.73 -8.02 60.55
CA GLY A 584 -36.60 -8.81 60.08
C GLY A 584 -35.31 -8.60 60.87
N TYR A 585 -34.21 -9.11 60.36
CA TYR A 585 -32.87 -8.98 60.91
C TYR A 585 -31.82 -8.87 59.77
N PRO A 586 -30.60 -8.35 60.00
CA PRO A 586 -30.03 -7.94 61.31
C PRO A 586 -30.31 -6.49 61.70
N ALA A 587 -30.70 -5.60 60.79
CA ALA A 587 -30.83 -4.18 61.05
C ALA A 587 -32.29 -3.73 61.34
N GLY A 588 -33.28 -4.57 61.09
CA GLY A 588 -34.69 -4.25 61.22
C GLY A 588 -35.16 -3.21 60.20
N LEU A 589 -34.65 -3.24 58.98
CA LEU A 589 -35.04 -2.34 57.89
C LEU A 589 -36.48 -2.64 57.46
N ALA A 590 -37.24 -1.57 57.16
CA ALA A 590 -38.64 -1.70 56.73
C ALA A 590 -38.89 -1.07 55.36
N GLY A 591 -39.75 -1.66 54.55
CA GLY A 591 -40.21 -1.13 53.28
C GLY A 591 -39.06 -0.89 52.29
N GLU A 592 -39.03 0.27 51.67
CA GLU A 592 -38.02 0.63 50.66
C GLU A 592 -36.64 0.92 51.26
N ALA A 593 -36.46 1.00 52.58
CA ALA A 593 -35.16 1.04 53.22
C ALA A 593 -34.37 -0.27 53.03
N ILE A 594 -35.03 -1.35 52.72
CA ILE A 594 -34.38 -2.63 52.31
C ILE A 594 -33.92 -2.49 50.86
N PRO A 595 -32.63 -2.66 50.54
CA PRO A 595 -32.15 -2.65 49.15
C PRO A 595 -32.95 -3.58 48.24
N LEU A 596 -33.16 -3.16 46.98
CA LEU A 596 -33.92 -3.94 46.04
C LEU A 596 -33.34 -5.36 45.84
N SER A 597 -32.01 -5.47 45.85
CA SER A 597 -31.25 -6.73 45.81
C SER A 597 -31.65 -7.69 46.93
N GLY A 598 -31.78 -7.19 48.14
CA GLY A 598 -32.24 -7.95 49.30
C GLY A 598 -33.74 -8.35 49.24
N ARG A 599 -34.61 -7.42 48.82
CA ARG A 599 -36.04 -7.70 48.61
C ARG A 599 -36.29 -8.81 47.58
N ILE A 600 -35.54 -8.81 46.46
CA ILE A 600 -35.62 -9.84 45.41
C ILE A 600 -35.11 -11.19 45.96
N MET A 601 -33.97 -11.16 46.66
CA MET A 601 -33.36 -12.38 47.22
C MET A 601 -34.23 -13.00 48.28
N ALA A 602 -34.87 -12.24 49.16
CA ALA A 602 -35.76 -12.73 50.20
C ALA A 602 -36.94 -13.57 49.59
N VAL A 603 -37.54 -13.13 48.48
CA VAL A 603 -38.56 -13.87 47.79
C VAL A 603 -38.05 -15.18 47.20
N ALA A 604 -36.84 -15.11 46.56
CA ALA A 604 -36.21 -16.28 45.92
C ALA A 604 -35.80 -17.35 46.95
N ASP A 605 -35.15 -16.94 48.05
CA ASP A 605 -34.64 -17.81 49.10
C ASP A 605 -35.79 -18.50 49.87
N VAL A 606 -36.79 -17.74 50.34
CA VAL A 606 -37.91 -18.31 51.08
C VAL A 606 -38.72 -19.29 50.21
N TYR A 607 -38.93 -18.97 48.93
CA TYR A 607 -39.59 -19.90 48.02
C TYR A 607 -38.81 -21.20 47.88
N ASP A 608 -37.50 -21.13 47.66
CA ASP A 608 -36.64 -22.31 47.56
C ASP A 608 -36.64 -23.13 48.86
N ALA A 609 -36.58 -22.46 50.02
CA ALA A 609 -36.65 -23.10 51.32
C ALA A 609 -38.00 -23.81 51.56
N LEU A 610 -39.07 -23.36 50.97
CA LEU A 610 -40.40 -24.02 51.07
C LEU A 610 -40.49 -25.28 50.22
N ILE A 611 -39.95 -25.25 49.00
CA ILE A 611 -40.06 -26.39 48.06
C ILE A 611 -38.92 -27.40 48.17
N SER A 612 -37.86 -27.09 48.93
CA SER A 612 -36.71 -27.98 49.13
C SER A 612 -36.88 -28.83 50.39
N ARG A 613 -36.40 -30.08 50.34
CA ARG A 613 -36.33 -31.00 51.52
C ARG A 613 -35.18 -30.58 52.42
N ARG A 614 -35.46 -30.37 53.71
CA ARG A 614 -34.46 -30.08 54.74
C ARG A 614 -34.40 -31.21 55.80
N CYS A 615 -33.33 -31.30 56.56
CA CYS A 615 -33.10 -32.36 57.55
C CYS A 615 -34.29 -32.55 58.55
N TYR A 616 -35.06 -31.50 58.82
CA TYR A 616 -36.13 -31.45 59.76
C TYR A 616 -37.50 -31.09 59.16
N LYS A 617 -37.63 -31.00 57.81
CA LYS A 617 -38.84 -30.58 57.13
C LYS A 617 -38.98 -31.22 55.77
N GLN A 618 -40.15 -31.80 55.51
CA GLN A 618 -40.57 -32.25 54.16
C GLN A 618 -40.80 -31.06 53.24
N ALA A 619 -40.46 -31.22 51.96
CA ALA A 619 -40.78 -30.22 50.91
C ALA A 619 -42.30 -30.00 50.81
N PHE A 620 -42.71 -28.76 50.74
CA PHE A 620 -44.11 -28.43 50.42
C PHE A 620 -44.37 -28.58 48.92
N PRO A 621 -45.54 -29.05 48.52
CA PRO A 621 -45.99 -28.95 47.15
C PRO A 621 -45.97 -27.46 46.67
N HIS A 622 -45.67 -27.23 45.39
CA HIS A 622 -45.57 -25.89 44.80
C HIS A 622 -46.81 -25.03 45.13
N ALA A 623 -48.03 -25.58 44.98
CA ALA A 623 -49.28 -24.84 45.26
C ALA A 623 -49.35 -24.39 46.73
N THR A 624 -48.85 -25.20 47.67
CA THR A 624 -48.82 -24.86 49.10
C THR A 624 -47.80 -23.78 49.37
N ALA A 625 -46.61 -23.86 48.76
CA ALA A 625 -45.60 -22.84 48.88
C ALA A 625 -46.11 -21.48 48.35
N MET A 626 -46.79 -21.47 47.22
CA MET A 626 -47.39 -20.25 46.61
C MET A 626 -48.47 -19.66 47.51
N ALA A 627 -49.29 -20.48 48.18
CA ALA A 627 -50.32 -20.01 49.13
C ALA A 627 -49.67 -19.31 50.35
N LEU A 628 -48.67 -19.94 50.97
CA LEU A 628 -47.90 -19.37 52.07
C LEU A 628 -47.20 -18.06 51.70
N MET A 629 -46.65 -17.96 50.50
CA MET A 629 -46.01 -16.73 50.01
C MET A 629 -47.03 -15.60 49.82
N ARG A 630 -48.32 -15.94 49.42
CA ARG A 630 -49.40 -14.93 49.31
C ARG A 630 -49.82 -14.38 50.65
N GLU A 631 -49.87 -15.23 51.70
CA GLU A 631 -50.18 -14.77 53.09
C GLU A 631 -49.09 -13.84 53.62
N ALA A 632 -47.83 -14.02 53.20
CA ALA A 632 -46.70 -13.22 53.64
C ALA A 632 -46.53 -11.92 52.86
N ARG A 633 -47.39 -11.59 51.91
CA ARG A 633 -47.36 -10.37 51.09
C ARG A 633 -47.59 -9.16 51.98
N GLY A 634 -46.68 -8.15 51.93
CA GLY A 634 -46.74 -6.92 52.67
C GLY A 634 -46.32 -7.03 54.14
N THR A 635 -45.98 -8.26 54.60
CA THR A 635 -45.37 -8.52 55.91
C THR A 635 -43.89 -8.94 55.75
N ILE A 636 -43.69 -10.10 55.19
CA ILE A 636 -42.32 -10.58 54.90
C ILE A 636 -41.80 -9.96 53.58
N PHE A 637 -42.63 -9.99 52.54
CA PHE A 637 -42.21 -9.63 51.20
C PHE A 637 -42.71 -8.27 50.75
N ASP A 638 -41.88 -7.58 49.97
CA ASP A 638 -42.26 -6.42 49.18
C ASP A 638 -43.46 -6.80 48.28
N PRO A 639 -44.61 -6.10 48.38
CA PRO A 639 -45.79 -6.39 47.58
C PRO A 639 -45.50 -6.36 46.08
N VAL A 640 -44.69 -5.45 45.60
CA VAL A 640 -44.37 -5.28 44.18
C VAL A 640 -43.51 -6.43 43.67
N VAL A 641 -42.53 -6.84 44.44
CA VAL A 641 -41.58 -7.94 44.08
C VAL A 641 -42.32 -9.27 44.09
N VAL A 642 -43.10 -9.57 45.15
CA VAL A 642 -43.79 -10.84 45.27
C VAL A 642 -44.98 -10.96 44.29
N ASP A 643 -45.71 -9.88 43.99
CA ASP A 643 -46.71 -9.86 42.94
C ASP A 643 -46.12 -10.15 41.57
N THR A 644 -44.90 -9.65 41.31
CA THR A 644 -44.17 -9.94 40.08
C THR A 644 -43.74 -11.41 40.02
N PHE A 645 -43.27 -11.96 41.14
CA PHE A 645 -42.93 -13.38 41.24
C PHE A 645 -44.14 -14.27 40.91
N PHE A 646 -45.37 -13.95 41.39
CA PHE A 646 -46.59 -14.71 41.07
C PHE A 646 -46.93 -14.62 39.58
N GLN A 647 -46.70 -13.50 38.93
CA GLN A 647 -46.92 -13.35 37.47
C GLN A 647 -46.07 -14.25 36.61
N ILE A 648 -44.87 -14.62 37.10
CA ILE A 648 -43.92 -15.50 36.40
C ILE A 648 -43.89 -16.92 36.98
N GLU A 649 -44.98 -17.35 37.67
CA GLU A 649 -45.07 -18.62 38.36
C GLU A 649 -44.64 -19.83 37.51
N ALA A 650 -45.06 -19.88 36.25
CA ALA A 650 -44.63 -20.93 35.31
C ALA A 650 -43.14 -20.98 35.08
N THR A 651 -42.47 -19.80 35.00
CA THR A 651 -41.01 -19.69 34.84
C THR A 651 -40.30 -20.16 36.09
N ILE A 652 -40.78 -19.76 37.26
CA ILE A 652 -40.23 -20.16 38.56
C ILE A 652 -40.32 -21.67 38.74
N GLN A 653 -41.49 -22.26 38.42
CA GLN A 653 -41.66 -23.72 38.48
C GLN A 653 -40.74 -24.46 37.49
N ALA A 654 -40.57 -23.95 36.29
CA ALA A 654 -39.63 -24.51 35.30
C ALA A 654 -38.20 -24.49 35.80
N ILE A 655 -37.74 -23.41 36.47
CA ILE A 655 -36.43 -23.32 37.09
C ILE A 655 -36.29 -24.35 38.21
N ALA A 656 -37.31 -24.48 39.11
CA ALA A 656 -37.30 -25.47 40.18
C ALA A 656 -37.12 -26.90 39.66
N LEU A 657 -37.85 -27.26 38.61
CA LEU A 657 -37.77 -28.59 37.99
C LEU A 657 -36.43 -28.83 37.30
N ARG A 658 -35.90 -27.81 36.60
CA ARG A 658 -34.66 -27.92 35.88
C ARG A 658 -33.46 -28.19 36.78
N PHE A 659 -33.46 -27.65 37.98
CA PHE A 659 -32.39 -27.80 38.99
C PHE A 659 -32.87 -28.56 40.20
N SER A 660 -33.72 -29.60 40.03
CA SER A 660 -34.15 -30.46 41.13
C SER A 660 -32.96 -31.25 41.70
N ASP A 661 -33.05 -31.56 43.02
CA ASP A 661 -31.96 -32.30 43.72
C ASP A 661 -31.77 -33.71 43.12
N GLU A 662 -32.81 -34.33 42.55
CA GLU A 662 -32.70 -35.59 41.82
C GLU A 662 -31.96 -35.49 40.50
N ALA A 663 -32.09 -34.38 39.77
CA ALA A 663 -31.39 -34.13 38.52
C ALA A 663 -29.90 -33.87 38.78
N GLY A 664 -29.53 -33.25 39.90
CA GLY A 664 -28.17 -33.07 40.38
C GLY A 664 -27.48 -34.39 40.72
N ALA A 665 -28.16 -35.28 41.42
CA ALA A 665 -27.63 -36.59 41.78
C ALA A 665 -27.39 -37.49 40.54
N VAL A 666 -28.27 -37.39 39.51
CA VAL A 666 -28.05 -38.14 38.25
C VAL A 666 -26.87 -37.55 37.43
N ALA A 667 -26.71 -36.24 37.45
CA ALA A 667 -25.56 -35.60 36.75
C ALA A 667 -24.23 -35.88 37.45
N GLU A 668 -24.19 -35.95 38.77
CA GLU A 668 -22.98 -36.21 39.55
C GLU A 668 -22.56 -37.70 39.45
N VAL A 669 -23.56 -38.64 39.38
CA VAL A 669 -23.33 -40.07 39.10
C VAL A 669 -22.85 -40.25 37.64
N ALA A 670 -23.39 -39.50 36.69
CA ALA A 670 -22.93 -39.56 35.30
C ALA A 670 -21.51 -38.96 35.11
N ALA A 671 -21.12 -37.99 35.93
CA ALA A 671 -19.80 -37.38 35.90
C ALA A 671 -18.74 -38.22 36.68
N SER A 672 -19.19 -39.07 37.62
CA SER A 672 -18.33 -39.92 38.45
C SER A 672 -18.15 -41.33 37.92
N THR A 673 -18.84 -41.75 36.85
CA THR A 673 -18.61 -43.03 36.20
C THR A 673 -17.38 -42.93 35.29
N PRO A 674 -16.27 -43.57 35.57
CA PRO A 674 -15.16 -43.64 34.63
C PRO A 674 -15.63 -44.43 33.41
N ALA A 675 -15.44 -43.83 32.25
CA ALA A 675 -15.64 -44.50 30.96
C ALA A 675 -14.64 -45.65 30.83
N HIS A 676 -15.02 -46.79 31.37
CA HIS A 676 -14.38 -48.07 31.06
C HIS A 676 -15.19 -48.71 29.95
N ASP A 677 -14.47 -49.07 28.88
CA ASP A 677 -14.91 -49.84 27.72
C ASP A 677 -15.53 -49.08 26.55
N ALA A 678 -14.66 -48.40 25.78
CA ALA A 678 -14.67 -48.46 24.32
C ALA A 678 -13.25 -48.18 23.81
N LEU A 679 -12.45 -49.23 23.68
CA LEU A 679 -11.22 -49.24 22.91
C LEU A 679 -11.57 -49.03 21.43
N PRO A 680 -11.04 -47.99 20.75
CA PRO A 680 -11.11 -47.91 19.30
C PRO A 680 -10.14 -48.89 18.69
N SER A 681 -10.67 -49.85 17.97
CA SER A 681 -9.91 -50.74 17.12
C SER A 681 -9.26 -49.92 16.00
N ARG A 682 -7.91 -50.06 15.88
CA ARG A 682 -7.04 -49.65 14.78
C ARG A 682 -6.58 -48.20 14.74
N LEU A 683 -5.38 -47.99 15.26
CA LEU A 683 -4.43 -46.98 14.75
C LEU A 683 -3.65 -47.60 13.58
N PRO A 684 -3.47 -46.92 12.43
CA PRO A 684 -2.61 -47.34 11.34
C PRO A 684 -1.17 -46.87 11.59
N GLY A 685 -0.22 -47.83 11.56
CA GLY A 685 1.15 -47.58 11.15
C GLY A 685 2.15 -47.13 12.20
N TRP A 686 2.64 -48.13 13.02
CA TRP A 686 4.03 -48.12 13.48
C TRP A 686 4.56 -49.55 13.33
N SER A 687 5.41 -49.76 12.32
CA SER A 687 6.25 -50.92 12.19
C SER A 687 7.52 -50.71 13.01
N MET A 688 7.72 -51.46 14.04
CA MET A 688 9.04 -51.61 14.68
C MET A 688 9.99 -52.34 13.75
N SER A 689 11.10 -51.70 13.43
CA SER A 689 12.22 -52.28 12.68
C SER A 689 12.84 -53.45 13.46
N ASP A 690 13.14 -54.55 12.71
CA ASP A 690 13.90 -55.73 13.13
C ASP A 690 15.34 -55.42 13.63
N ARG A 691 15.49 -55.01 14.88
CA ARG A 691 16.83 -54.89 15.51
C ARG A 691 16.91 -55.27 17.00
N GLU A 692 15.95 -55.95 17.56
CA GLU A 692 16.04 -56.45 18.93
C GLU A 692 15.61 -57.93 19.10
N ARG A 693 15.87 -58.77 18.10
CA ARG A 693 15.85 -60.20 18.28
C ARG A 693 17.22 -60.81 18.07
N SER A 694 18.20 -60.44 18.88
CA SER A 694 19.40 -61.21 19.08
C SER A 694 20.12 -60.73 20.32
N ARG A 695 19.65 -61.24 21.47
CA ARG A 695 20.42 -61.52 22.71
C ARG A 695 19.46 -61.88 23.83
N ALA A 696 19.52 -63.14 24.14
CA ALA A 696 19.08 -64.00 25.21
C ALA A 696 17.95 -64.94 24.85
#